data_ebcfd01b8600e3f18f721399042799f1
#
_entry.id   ebcfd01b8600e3f18f721399042799f1
#
_cell.length_a   1.000
_cell.length_b   1.000
_cell.length_c   1.000
_cell.angle_alpha   90.00
_cell.angle_beta   90.00
_cell.angle_gamma   90.00
#
_symmetry.space_group_name_H-M   'P 1'
#
loop_
_entity.id
_entity.type
_entity.pdbx_description
1 polymer ?
#
loop_
_entity_poly.entity_id
_entity_poly.type
_entity_poly.pdbx_seq_one_letter_code
_entity_poly.pdbx_strand_id
1 'polypeptide(L)'
;MARVESKSPRVQAQVVTFPNCKLVWINTYMPCDPQKQQFDDTELLESLATVEGIISASSDCEIVWSGDINYDERRDNHFTRTVTAALQRLGLTSVWKDHPVDHTHIHTDGVSTSTIDHFLVSPRLLGLVERGTALQRGDNLSRHSPILLTLRLGELPRREVAAQPPPRRMPAWDSATLEEKMAYREQLHRRLQAVQCPLSMLHCRDPLCRDGSHSEDRDSAVLDILLALVETAYTSLPLTGGVPGRPGGQKEQRDIIPGWSAEVEPFRLISNSCYRAWLAAGKPRQGQEHEAKMRSHAQYRHAVRRVKRSSKLYKARGLFGAAMSGDMELMKELRRLKTGKGEVDELPDTVDGVTGDRQVADQFAQVYSTLYSSAPSEEGMVELQKRILQLMVVGDSLAEVEKMTAEVVKKAVMKMKKHKMDISQGFSSDALLNAPDLLFQLLAITFQDWLTHGTVTRSVLTCAFIPLLKSSLKDPASSGSYRAIAGSSLILKCFEQCVLLLWGDRLHTDTLQFGYKKKCSTGTATWLVQETLQHYLRQGSRPVAVVLDCTAAFDRAKFDILFGRLLDRAVPAIVVRILAFSYKEQLAWVRWGRACTSNTFGIENGTRQGSVASPAFWSVYLDPLFTRLREAGFGCHVGGVYVGVVGYCDDLLLLAPTRDSAQKMLEICESFTAENNIQFSTNEDPVKSKSKVLYVVGPRGGALPRPAPLVLCGRLLPWVERADHLGHALHQDGLMRQDCREKRAKYIDTSVKIREAFYFAHPHEQILATEKYCTALYGSNLWDLSSPEAEMVFAAWRTGHKLAWGVHRGCRSYLLQQVLAPHVTSLRVQILCRFRGFFRSLLDSPSSEVAVVARLAARDVRSSVGANLALIRRETGLDPWAVGPGHLRAALLEADRVEVPPGEEWRIPYLWRLLSERLQAHYSADTETEKRLQELINSLVIN
;
A
#
# COMPACT_ATOMS: atom_id res chain seq x y z
N MET A 1 -5.44 -23.76 4.47
CA MET A 1 -6.86 -24.07 4.77
C MET A 1 -7.71 -23.44 3.68
N ALA A 2 -8.55 -24.22 3.00
CA ALA A 2 -9.50 -23.73 2.00
C ALA A 2 -10.93 -23.87 2.55
N ARG A 3 -11.75 -22.82 2.40
CA ARG A 3 -13.16 -22.85 2.82
C ARG A 3 -13.98 -23.61 1.79
N VAL A 4 -14.86 -24.49 2.25
CA VAL A 4 -15.83 -25.19 1.40
C VAL A 4 -17.15 -24.40 1.44
N GLU A 5 -17.72 -24.08 0.30
CA GLU A 5 -19.02 -23.41 0.25
C GLU A 5 -20.13 -24.32 0.79
N SER A 6 -20.91 -23.80 1.70
CA SER A 6 -22.08 -24.49 2.28
C SER A 6 -23.35 -23.73 1.95
N LYS A 7 -24.39 -24.41 1.56
CA LYS A 7 -25.74 -23.85 1.31
C LYS A 7 -26.54 -23.65 2.59
N SER A 8 -26.10 -24.24 3.71
CA SER A 8 -26.79 -24.13 5.00
C SER A 8 -26.03 -23.18 5.95
N PRO A 9 -26.70 -22.22 6.60
CA PRO A 9 -26.06 -21.36 7.60
C PRO A 9 -25.63 -22.14 8.89
N ARG A 10 -26.13 -23.37 9.06
CA ARG A 10 -25.84 -24.26 10.19
C ARG A 10 -24.61 -25.14 9.95
N VAL A 11 -24.09 -25.19 8.75
CA VAL A 11 -22.96 -26.06 8.36
C VAL A 11 -21.83 -25.20 7.83
N GLN A 12 -20.66 -25.36 8.41
CA GLN A 12 -19.41 -24.74 7.93
C GLN A 12 -18.38 -25.83 7.68
N ALA A 13 -17.63 -25.74 6.60
CA ALA A 13 -16.59 -26.71 6.30
C ALA A 13 -15.31 -26.07 5.76
N GLN A 14 -14.19 -26.72 6.07
CA GLN A 14 -12.86 -26.30 5.62
C GLN A 14 -12.03 -27.53 5.27
N VAL A 15 -11.24 -27.45 4.21
CA VAL A 15 -10.20 -28.45 3.93
C VAL A 15 -8.89 -27.97 4.54
N VAL A 16 -8.31 -28.81 5.38
CA VAL A 16 -7.01 -28.59 6.03
C VAL A 16 -6.02 -29.59 5.46
N THR A 17 -4.98 -29.09 4.80
CA THR A 17 -3.94 -29.95 4.23
C THR A 17 -2.74 -30.04 5.17
N PHE A 18 -2.38 -31.24 5.55
CA PHE A 18 -1.19 -31.60 6.29
C PHE A 18 -0.18 -32.30 5.36
N PRO A 19 1.11 -32.40 5.75
CA PRO A 19 2.10 -33.09 4.91
C PRO A 19 1.73 -34.54 4.58
N ASN A 20 0.95 -35.20 5.45
CA ASN A 20 0.64 -36.62 5.37
C ASN A 20 -0.80 -36.92 4.96
N CYS A 21 -1.71 -35.92 5.09
CA CYS A 21 -3.14 -36.13 4.76
C CYS A 21 -3.86 -34.82 4.50
N LYS A 22 -5.06 -34.95 3.90
CA LYS A 22 -6.05 -33.87 3.85
C LYS A 22 -7.19 -34.21 4.79
N LEU A 23 -7.63 -33.23 5.58
CA LEU A 23 -8.83 -33.34 6.41
C LEU A 23 -9.89 -32.38 5.87
N VAL A 24 -11.12 -32.85 5.70
CA VAL A 24 -12.27 -31.95 5.68
C VAL A 24 -12.82 -31.84 7.09
N TRP A 25 -12.76 -30.62 7.62
CA TRP A 25 -13.31 -30.31 8.96
C TRP A 25 -14.66 -29.65 8.78
N ILE A 26 -15.71 -30.33 9.24
CA ILE A 26 -17.09 -29.86 9.18
C ILE A 26 -17.50 -29.47 10.60
N ASN A 27 -18.03 -28.28 10.78
CA ASN A 27 -18.56 -27.81 12.06
C ASN A 27 -20.05 -27.46 11.88
N THR A 28 -20.88 -27.98 12.77
CA THR A 28 -22.32 -27.81 12.67
C THR A 28 -22.96 -27.34 13.96
N TYR A 29 -24.07 -26.64 13.82
CA TYR A 29 -25.06 -26.38 14.87
C TYR A 29 -26.40 -26.95 14.39
N MET A 30 -26.68 -28.22 14.73
CA MET A 30 -27.86 -28.92 14.29
C MET A 30 -29.12 -28.41 15.01
N PRO A 31 -30.33 -28.57 14.40
CA PRO A 31 -31.59 -28.22 15.07
C PRO A 31 -31.76 -28.95 16.40
N CYS A 32 -32.43 -28.31 17.34
CA CYS A 32 -32.77 -28.95 18.61
C CYS A 32 -33.90 -29.97 18.43
N ASP A 33 -33.83 -31.07 19.20
CA ASP A 33 -34.94 -32.00 19.33
C ASP A 33 -36.17 -31.35 20.00
N PRO A 34 -37.30 -31.13 19.29
CA PRO A 34 -38.46 -30.51 19.88
C PRO A 34 -39.20 -31.51 20.79
N GLN A 35 -39.14 -31.29 22.09
CA GLN A 35 -39.81 -32.13 23.07
C GLN A 35 -41.35 -32.09 23.02
N LYS A 36 -42.01 -31.32 22.14
CA LYS A 36 -43.47 -31.16 22.05
C LYS A 36 -43.95 -30.94 20.64
N GLN A 37 -44.84 -31.85 20.17
CA GLN A 37 -45.79 -31.79 19.08
C GLN A 37 -45.32 -31.45 17.64
N GLN A 38 -45.53 -32.39 16.72
CA GLN A 38 -45.28 -32.35 15.26
C GLN A 38 -43.86 -31.90 14.88
N PHE A 39 -42.99 -32.88 14.81
CA PHE A 39 -41.62 -32.73 14.39
C PHE A 39 -41.57 -32.47 12.88
N ASP A 40 -41.11 -31.28 12.45
CA ASP A 40 -40.76 -31.02 11.07
C ASP A 40 -39.27 -31.35 10.89
N ASP A 41 -39.01 -32.51 10.27
CA ASP A 41 -37.66 -33.03 10.02
C ASP A 41 -36.90 -32.25 8.94
N THR A 42 -37.55 -31.31 8.25
CA THR A 42 -37.03 -30.65 7.05
C THR A 42 -35.68 -30.04 7.29
N GLU A 43 -35.54 -29.22 8.36
CA GLU A 43 -34.29 -28.51 8.65
C GLU A 43 -33.13 -29.45 9.06
N LEU A 44 -33.46 -30.55 9.78
CA LEU A 44 -32.52 -31.62 10.11
C LEU A 44 -32.03 -32.34 8.86
N LEU A 45 -32.95 -32.74 8.00
CA LEU A 45 -32.66 -33.50 6.76
C LEU A 45 -31.86 -32.63 5.78
N GLU A 46 -32.17 -31.33 5.63
CA GLU A 46 -31.43 -30.41 4.82
C GLU A 46 -29.99 -30.22 5.33
N SER A 47 -29.82 -30.12 6.67
CA SER A 47 -28.50 -30.01 7.27
C SER A 47 -27.66 -31.28 7.08
N LEU A 48 -28.27 -32.46 7.27
CA LEU A 48 -27.64 -33.77 7.02
C LEU A 48 -27.28 -33.93 5.53
N ALA A 49 -28.17 -33.62 4.62
CA ALA A 49 -27.92 -33.68 3.19
C ALA A 49 -26.76 -32.74 2.78
N THR A 50 -26.65 -31.56 3.41
CA THR A 50 -25.53 -30.64 3.19
C THR A 50 -24.21 -31.25 3.65
N VAL A 51 -24.17 -31.87 4.83
CA VAL A 51 -22.98 -32.58 5.35
C VAL A 51 -22.62 -33.77 4.43
N GLU A 52 -23.59 -34.58 4.04
CA GLU A 52 -23.40 -35.71 3.11
C GLU A 52 -22.82 -35.24 1.75
N GLY A 53 -23.33 -34.12 1.22
CA GLY A 53 -22.84 -33.54 -0.02
C GLY A 53 -21.37 -33.06 0.09
N ILE A 54 -20.98 -32.42 1.21
CA ILE A 54 -19.61 -32.00 1.47
C ILE A 54 -18.68 -33.20 1.59
N ILE A 55 -19.07 -34.23 2.31
CA ILE A 55 -18.29 -35.48 2.47
C ILE A 55 -18.11 -36.17 1.11
N SER A 56 -19.17 -36.32 0.34
CA SER A 56 -19.12 -36.94 -0.99
C SER A 56 -18.23 -36.18 -1.97
N ALA A 57 -18.23 -34.84 -1.91
CA ALA A 57 -17.35 -33.97 -2.71
C ALA A 57 -15.88 -34.00 -2.24
N SER A 58 -15.60 -34.55 -1.06
CA SER A 58 -14.28 -34.58 -0.43
C SER A 58 -13.72 -36.01 -0.29
N SER A 59 -13.92 -36.85 -1.28
CA SER A 59 -13.56 -38.28 -1.27
C SER A 59 -12.07 -38.58 -1.06
N ASP A 60 -11.18 -37.60 -1.28
CA ASP A 60 -9.73 -37.70 -1.05
C ASP A 60 -9.30 -37.19 0.34
N CYS A 61 -10.25 -36.80 1.19
CA CYS A 61 -10.02 -36.27 2.54
C CYS A 61 -10.46 -37.22 3.63
N GLU A 62 -9.75 -37.23 4.76
CA GLU A 62 -10.27 -37.79 6.00
C GLU A 62 -11.29 -36.81 6.61
N ILE A 63 -12.27 -37.33 7.34
CA ILE A 63 -13.40 -36.55 7.84
C ILE A 63 -13.26 -36.27 9.34
N VAL A 64 -13.41 -35.00 9.73
CA VAL A 64 -13.68 -34.59 11.12
C VAL A 64 -14.95 -33.75 11.10
N TRP A 65 -16.04 -34.29 11.63
CA TRP A 65 -17.29 -33.54 11.82
C TRP A 65 -17.45 -33.22 13.32
N SER A 66 -17.59 -31.94 13.65
CA SER A 66 -17.66 -31.46 15.03
C SER A 66 -18.82 -30.48 15.24
N GLY A 67 -19.16 -30.22 16.48
CA GLY A 67 -20.10 -29.18 16.88
C GLY A 67 -21.22 -29.70 17.76
N ASP A 68 -22.21 -28.82 17.95
CA ASP A 68 -23.45 -29.15 18.65
C ASP A 68 -24.38 -29.90 17.68
N ILE A 69 -24.34 -31.23 17.80
CA ILE A 69 -25.14 -32.12 16.93
C ILE A 69 -26.56 -32.25 17.47
N ASN A 70 -26.81 -31.82 18.72
CA ASN A 70 -28.07 -32.00 19.47
C ASN A 70 -28.51 -33.50 19.64
N TYR A 71 -27.57 -34.39 19.39
CA TYR A 71 -27.73 -35.84 19.44
C TYR A 71 -27.07 -36.39 20.70
N ASP A 72 -27.82 -37.22 21.46
CA ASP A 72 -27.31 -37.93 22.61
C ASP A 72 -27.70 -39.41 22.48
N GLU A 73 -26.72 -40.29 22.33
CA GLU A 73 -26.93 -41.77 22.14
C GLU A 73 -27.79 -42.42 23.24
N ARG A 74 -27.88 -41.76 24.41
CA ARG A 74 -28.69 -42.26 25.55
C ARG A 74 -30.18 -42.01 25.37
N ARG A 75 -30.59 -41.27 24.34
CA ARG A 75 -31.99 -40.92 24.06
C ARG A 75 -32.53 -41.81 22.95
N ASP A 76 -33.67 -42.47 23.19
CA ASP A 76 -34.38 -43.25 22.17
C ASP A 76 -35.55 -42.40 21.63
N ASN A 77 -35.28 -41.59 20.59
CA ASN A 77 -36.27 -40.80 19.91
C ASN A 77 -36.03 -40.80 18.39
N HIS A 78 -36.94 -40.26 17.63
CA HIS A 78 -36.85 -40.21 16.17
C HIS A 78 -35.59 -39.43 15.69
N PHE A 79 -35.27 -38.28 16.32
CA PHE A 79 -34.10 -37.47 16.03
C PHE A 79 -32.80 -38.27 16.16
N THR A 80 -32.63 -38.94 17.28
CA THR A 80 -31.46 -39.80 17.56
C THR A 80 -31.31 -40.91 16.55
N ARG A 81 -32.43 -41.57 16.19
CA ARG A 81 -32.44 -42.66 15.20
C ARG A 81 -32.07 -42.12 13.78
N THR A 82 -32.58 -40.95 13.37
CA THR A 82 -32.24 -40.30 12.11
C THR A 82 -30.77 -39.95 11.99
N VAL A 83 -30.18 -39.32 13.03
CA VAL A 83 -28.75 -38.99 13.07
C VAL A 83 -27.88 -40.26 13.08
N THR A 84 -28.25 -41.28 13.89
CA THR A 84 -27.54 -42.56 13.93
C THR A 84 -27.54 -43.27 12.56
N ALA A 85 -28.67 -43.29 11.84
CA ALA A 85 -28.72 -43.83 10.50
C ALA A 85 -27.83 -43.06 9.50
N ALA A 86 -27.75 -41.71 9.61
CA ALA A 86 -26.83 -40.89 8.81
C ALA A 86 -25.37 -41.21 9.11
N LEU A 87 -24.99 -41.32 10.38
CA LEU A 87 -23.63 -41.70 10.79
C LEU A 87 -23.20 -43.08 10.26
N GLN A 88 -24.11 -44.04 10.28
CA GLN A 88 -23.86 -45.39 9.73
C GLN A 88 -23.62 -45.32 8.20
N ARG A 89 -24.47 -44.58 7.46
CA ARG A 89 -24.29 -44.39 6.00
C ARG A 89 -22.97 -43.72 5.67
N LEU A 90 -22.56 -42.73 6.48
CA LEU A 90 -21.32 -41.97 6.26
C LEU A 90 -20.08 -42.71 6.78
N GLY A 91 -20.24 -43.82 7.52
CA GLY A 91 -19.13 -44.56 8.11
C GLY A 91 -18.39 -43.77 9.19
N LEU A 92 -19.05 -42.82 9.86
CA LEU A 92 -18.45 -41.98 10.90
C LEU A 92 -18.71 -42.54 12.28
N THR A 93 -17.71 -42.43 13.16
CA THR A 93 -17.77 -42.91 14.55
C THR A 93 -17.53 -41.77 15.53
N SER A 94 -18.30 -41.76 16.64
CA SER A 94 -18.09 -40.78 17.69
C SER A 94 -16.79 -41.10 18.46
N VAL A 95 -15.95 -40.07 18.68
CA VAL A 95 -14.74 -40.17 19.49
C VAL A 95 -15.07 -40.50 20.95
N TRP A 96 -16.28 -40.18 21.42
CA TRP A 96 -16.72 -40.49 22.77
C TRP A 96 -16.89 -41.98 23.06
N LYS A 97 -16.88 -42.79 22.02
CA LYS A 97 -16.93 -44.26 22.16
C LYS A 97 -15.68 -44.81 22.82
N ASP A 98 -14.51 -44.32 22.42
CA ASP A 98 -13.20 -44.75 22.94
C ASP A 98 -12.65 -43.76 24.01
N HIS A 99 -13.12 -42.51 24.01
CA HIS A 99 -12.76 -41.47 24.99
C HIS A 99 -14.01 -40.92 25.69
N PRO A 100 -14.65 -41.69 26.60
CA PRO A 100 -15.93 -41.32 27.20
C PRO A 100 -15.85 -40.03 28.02
N VAL A 101 -16.86 -39.17 27.90
CA VAL A 101 -17.02 -37.92 28.65
C VAL A 101 -18.28 -37.99 29.50
N ASP A 102 -18.29 -37.35 30.68
CA ASP A 102 -19.47 -37.32 31.55
C ASP A 102 -20.64 -36.62 30.86
N HIS A 103 -20.38 -35.43 30.31
CA HIS A 103 -21.36 -34.62 29.60
C HIS A 103 -20.64 -33.47 28.84
N THR A 104 -21.34 -32.91 27.87
CA THR A 104 -20.88 -31.68 27.16
C THR A 104 -21.79 -30.49 27.39
N HIS A 105 -23.00 -30.69 27.89
CA HIS A 105 -23.98 -29.65 28.15
C HIS A 105 -24.68 -29.82 29.49
N ILE A 106 -24.96 -28.69 30.19
CA ILE A 106 -25.71 -28.63 31.46
C ILE A 106 -27.01 -27.88 31.17
N HIS A 107 -28.15 -28.50 31.48
CA HIS A 107 -29.48 -27.92 31.26
C HIS A 107 -29.76 -26.69 32.16
N THR A 108 -30.90 -26.01 31.91
CA THR A 108 -31.31 -24.81 32.64
C THR A 108 -31.52 -25.03 34.13
N ASP A 109 -31.87 -26.25 34.53
CA ASP A 109 -32.03 -26.66 35.93
C ASP A 109 -30.69 -26.77 36.70
N GLY A 110 -29.57 -26.66 36.00
CA GLY A 110 -28.22 -26.73 36.57
C GLY A 110 -27.80 -28.12 37.07
N VAL A 111 -28.63 -29.15 36.81
CA VAL A 111 -28.49 -30.51 37.33
C VAL A 111 -28.48 -31.54 36.22
N SER A 112 -29.45 -31.47 35.29
CA SER A 112 -29.57 -32.39 34.18
C SER A 112 -28.43 -32.12 33.17
N THR A 113 -27.85 -33.20 32.66
CA THR A 113 -26.73 -33.14 31.73
C THR A 113 -27.01 -33.97 30.47
N SER A 114 -26.36 -33.61 29.37
CA SER A 114 -26.42 -34.33 28.11
C SER A 114 -25.09 -34.26 27.36
N THR A 115 -24.86 -35.21 26.45
CA THR A 115 -23.68 -35.26 25.58
C THR A 115 -24.14 -35.00 24.15
N ILE A 116 -24.21 -33.73 23.79
CA ILE A 116 -24.77 -33.25 22.48
C ILE A 116 -23.72 -32.59 21.57
N ASP A 117 -22.57 -32.30 22.10
CA ASP A 117 -21.41 -31.82 21.33
C ASP A 117 -20.50 -33.03 21.04
N HIS A 118 -20.13 -33.22 19.76
CA HIS A 118 -19.40 -34.40 19.33
C HIS A 118 -18.21 -34.07 18.45
N PHE A 119 -17.26 -35.00 18.41
CA PHE A 119 -16.33 -35.25 17.32
C PHE A 119 -16.68 -36.59 16.66
N LEU A 120 -17.08 -36.55 15.41
CA LEU A 120 -17.40 -37.70 14.58
C LEU A 120 -16.28 -37.78 13.51
N VAL A 121 -15.61 -38.94 13.45
CA VAL A 121 -14.40 -39.04 12.63
C VAL A 121 -14.48 -40.26 11.71
N SER A 122 -13.76 -40.23 10.59
CA SER A 122 -13.59 -41.39 9.70
C SER A 122 -12.83 -42.50 10.45
N PRO A 123 -13.06 -43.79 10.10
CA PRO A 123 -12.48 -44.95 10.82
C PRO A 123 -10.95 -44.89 10.93
N ARG A 124 -10.29 -44.38 9.91
CA ARG A 124 -8.84 -44.24 9.89
C ARG A 124 -8.33 -43.24 10.92
N LEU A 125 -9.06 -42.12 11.11
CA LEU A 125 -8.70 -41.12 12.13
C LEU A 125 -8.98 -41.57 13.54
N LEU A 126 -9.96 -42.46 13.75
CA LEU A 126 -10.30 -42.95 15.09
C LEU A 126 -9.09 -43.61 15.76
N GLY A 127 -8.32 -44.45 15.02
CA GLY A 127 -7.10 -45.08 15.53
C GLY A 127 -5.93 -44.08 15.79
N LEU A 128 -6.02 -42.84 15.31
CA LEU A 128 -5.04 -41.79 15.51
C LEU A 128 -5.44 -40.77 16.58
N VAL A 129 -6.58 -40.94 17.22
CA VAL A 129 -7.01 -40.11 18.34
C VAL A 129 -6.14 -40.37 19.54
N GLU A 130 -5.35 -39.39 19.95
CA GLU A 130 -4.54 -39.43 21.16
C GLU A 130 -5.39 -39.08 22.41
N ARG A 131 -6.26 -38.09 22.23
CA ARG A 131 -7.09 -37.59 23.31
C ARG A 131 -8.36 -36.92 22.81
N GLY A 132 -9.49 -37.33 23.32
CA GLY A 132 -10.79 -36.66 23.25
C GLY A 132 -11.26 -36.29 24.66
N THR A 133 -11.65 -35.03 24.92
CA THR A 133 -12.12 -34.61 26.24
C THR A 133 -13.05 -33.41 26.20
N ALA A 134 -13.95 -33.33 27.18
CA ALA A 134 -14.72 -32.12 27.45
C ALA A 134 -14.10 -31.34 28.61
N LEU A 135 -13.85 -30.04 28.40
CA LEU A 135 -13.19 -29.20 29.40
C LEU A 135 -14.19 -28.65 30.40
N GLN A 136 -14.27 -29.31 31.54
CA GLN A 136 -15.13 -28.90 32.70
C GLN A 136 -14.39 -27.80 33.49
N ARG A 137 -14.69 -26.52 33.19
CA ARG A 137 -13.99 -25.38 33.80
C ARG A 137 -14.97 -24.37 34.38
N GLY A 138 -14.56 -23.65 35.42
CA GLY A 138 -15.33 -22.57 36.03
C GLY A 138 -15.38 -21.27 35.21
N ASP A 139 -14.61 -21.19 34.14
CA ASP A 139 -14.58 -20.09 33.21
C ASP A 139 -15.32 -20.39 31.88
N ASN A 140 -16.11 -21.45 31.82
CA ASN A 140 -17.01 -21.67 30.70
C ASN A 140 -18.11 -20.59 30.67
N LEU A 141 -18.19 -19.83 29.57
CA LEU A 141 -19.20 -18.77 29.40
C LEU A 141 -20.56 -19.28 28.93
N SER A 142 -20.61 -20.49 28.43
CA SER A 142 -21.80 -21.20 27.94
C SER A 142 -22.18 -22.31 28.92
N ARG A 143 -23.36 -22.89 28.73
CA ARG A 143 -23.75 -24.15 29.32
C ARG A 143 -23.09 -25.34 28.64
N HIS A 144 -22.59 -25.17 27.44
CA HIS A 144 -21.76 -26.17 26.75
C HIS A 144 -20.34 -26.12 27.27
N SER A 145 -19.74 -27.26 27.48
CA SER A 145 -18.32 -27.41 27.77
C SER A 145 -17.51 -27.44 26.48
N PRO A 146 -16.42 -26.68 26.37
CA PRO A 146 -15.54 -26.82 25.22
C PRO A 146 -15.04 -28.25 25.09
N ILE A 147 -15.07 -28.79 23.87
CA ILE A 147 -14.54 -30.12 23.54
C ILE A 147 -13.19 -29.98 22.85
N LEU A 148 -12.28 -30.90 23.13
CA LEU A 148 -10.92 -30.91 22.58
C LEU A 148 -10.60 -32.27 21.96
N LEU A 149 -10.02 -32.27 20.78
CA LEU A 149 -9.55 -33.45 20.05
C LEU A 149 -8.05 -33.29 19.71
N THR A 150 -7.24 -34.28 20.05
CA THR A 150 -5.84 -34.39 19.69
C THR A 150 -5.64 -35.60 18.78
N LEU A 151 -5.01 -35.38 17.61
CA LEU A 151 -4.75 -36.39 16.58
C LEU A 151 -3.25 -36.54 16.34
N ARG A 152 -2.75 -37.79 16.24
CA ARG A 152 -1.34 -38.13 15.91
C ARG A 152 -1.15 -38.29 14.41
N LEU A 153 -1.33 -37.22 13.64
CA LEU A 153 -1.26 -37.24 12.19
C LEU A 153 0.14 -37.56 11.64
N GLY A 154 1.19 -37.43 12.46
CA GLY A 154 2.58 -37.76 12.10
C GLY A 154 2.82 -39.23 11.80
N GLU A 155 1.95 -40.15 12.27
CA GLU A 155 2.03 -41.59 12.04
C GLU A 155 1.51 -42.02 10.65
N LEU A 156 0.84 -41.12 9.93
CA LEU A 156 0.41 -41.38 8.57
C LEU A 156 1.61 -41.36 7.60
N PRO A 157 1.68 -42.33 6.61
CA PRO A 157 2.74 -42.30 5.62
C PRO A 157 2.74 -40.98 4.86
N ARG A 158 3.93 -40.40 4.69
CA ARG A 158 4.08 -39.13 3.93
C ARG A 158 3.61 -39.33 2.50
N ARG A 159 2.66 -38.54 2.06
CA ARG A 159 2.34 -38.37 0.66
C ARG A 159 3.53 -37.63 0.04
N GLU A 160 4.10 -38.09 -1.06
CA GLU A 160 5.10 -37.34 -1.82
C GLU A 160 4.42 -36.11 -2.45
N VAL A 161 4.15 -35.11 -1.66
CA VAL A 161 3.91 -33.75 -2.12
C VAL A 161 5.30 -33.10 -2.09
N ALA A 162 5.79 -32.64 -3.22
CA ALA A 162 7.04 -31.89 -3.29
C ALA A 162 7.03 -30.83 -2.18
N ALA A 163 7.91 -31.01 -1.19
CA ALA A 163 7.96 -30.15 0.00
C ALA A 163 8.20 -28.71 -0.46
N GLN A 164 7.19 -27.85 -0.27
CA GLN A 164 7.43 -26.42 -0.42
C GLN A 164 8.49 -26.02 0.61
N PRO A 165 9.56 -25.33 0.19
CA PRO A 165 10.59 -24.90 1.12
C PRO A 165 9.93 -24.02 2.20
N PRO A 166 10.33 -24.17 3.47
CA PRO A 166 9.79 -23.34 4.55
C PRO A 166 10.00 -21.85 4.20
N PRO A 167 9.09 -20.95 4.64
CA PRO A 167 9.26 -19.53 4.38
C PRO A 167 10.63 -19.08 4.86
N ARG A 168 11.42 -18.49 3.95
CA ARG A 168 12.77 -18.00 4.26
C ARG A 168 12.65 -16.98 5.39
N ARG A 169 13.19 -17.29 6.54
CA ARG A 169 13.31 -16.34 7.66
C ARG A 169 14.32 -15.28 7.24
N MET A 170 13.96 -14.01 7.41
CA MET A 170 14.79 -12.87 7.00
C MET A 170 15.33 -12.13 8.22
N PRO A 171 16.51 -11.49 8.15
CA PRO A 171 17.00 -10.61 9.21
C PRO A 171 16.00 -9.50 9.53
N ALA A 172 15.65 -9.36 10.81
CA ALA A 172 14.62 -8.45 11.30
C ALA A 172 15.23 -7.13 11.78
N TRP A 173 15.63 -6.28 10.87
CA TRP A 173 16.32 -5.01 11.13
C TRP A 173 15.57 -4.05 12.05
N ASP A 174 14.24 -4.00 11.99
CA ASP A 174 13.42 -3.10 12.82
C ASP A 174 13.39 -3.51 14.29
N SER A 175 13.46 -4.82 14.55
CA SER A 175 13.47 -5.35 15.92
C SER A 175 14.88 -5.53 16.49
N ALA A 176 15.92 -5.35 15.67
CA ALA A 176 17.29 -5.46 16.10
C ALA A 176 17.71 -4.29 16.99
N THR A 177 18.34 -4.60 18.12
CA THR A 177 18.90 -3.61 19.06
C THR A 177 20.09 -2.87 18.45
N LEU A 178 20.50 -1.77 19.09
CA LEU A 178 21.69 -1.05 18.67
C LEU A 178 22.94 -1.92 18.79
N GLU A 179 23.04 -2.74 19.84
CA GLU A 179 24.16 -3.66 20.09
C GLU A 179 24.26 -4.71 18.98
N GLU A 180 23.12 -5.32 18.57
CA GLU A 180 23.10 -6.29 17.49
C GLU A 180 23.51 -5.67 16.14
N LYS A 181 23.10 -4.41 15.88
CA LYS A 181 23.54 -3.67 14.69
C LYS A 181 25.05 -3.32 14.73
N MET A 182 25.57 -3.00 15.90
CA MET A 182 27.01 -2.79 16.09
C MET A 182 27.79 -4.09 15.90
N ALA A 183 27.32 -5.18 16.48
CA ALA A 183 27.91 -6.52 16.29
C ALA A 183 27.90 -6.94 14.81
N TYR A 184 26.80 -6.71 14.09
CA TYR A 184 26.73 -6.88 12.65
C TYR A 184 27.83 -6.11 11.92
N ARG A 185 27.99 -4.81 12.23
CA ARG A 185 28.97 -3.94 11.59
C ARG A 185 30.40 -4.41 11.83
N GLU A 186 30.71 -4.81 13.07
CA GLU A 186 32.03 -5.31 13.44
C GLU A 186 32.33 -6.67 12.80
N GLN A 187 31.37 -7.60 12.84
CA GLN A 187 31.55 -8.92 12.23
C GLN A 187 31.68 -8.82 10.71
N LEU A 188 30.89 -7.95 10.07
CA LEU A 188 31.01 -7.68 8.65
C LEU A 188 32.39 -7.09 8.31
N HIS A 189 32.89 -6.15 9.13
CA HIS A 189 34.22 -5.60 8.93
C HIS A 189 35.30 -6.68 8.93
N ARG A 190 35.27 -7.59 9.91
CA ARG A 190 36.24 -8.73 9.99
C ARG A 190 36.16 -9.64 8.76
N ARG A 191 34.94 -9.97 8.29
CA ARG A 191 34.77 -10.80 7.08
C ARG A 191 35.27 -10.10 5.82
N LEU A 192 35.00 -8.80 5.70
CA LEU A 192 35.46 -8.01 4.54
C LEU A 192 37.00 -7.86 4.50
N GLN A 193 37.67 -7.87 5.66
CA GLN A 193 39.13 -7.89 5.71
C GLN A 193 39.74 -9.19 5.11
N ALA A 194 38.96 -10.27 5.11
CA ALA A 194 39.41 -11.56 4.51
C ALA A 194 39.14 -11.63 3.00
N VAL A 195 38.38 -10.70 2.43
CA VAL A 195 38.15 -10.64 0.98
C VAL A 195 39.41 -10.24 0.28
N GLN A 196 39.90 -11.12 -0.59
CA GLN A 196 41.07 -10.85 -1.40
C GLN A 196 40.68 -10.09 -2.65
N CYS A 197 41.12 -8.82 -2.76
CA CYS A 197 41.01 -8.06 -3.99
C CYS A 197 42.12 -8.53 -4.96
N PRO A 198 41.73 -9.08 -6.12
CA PRO A 198 42.74 -9.51 -7.13
C PRO A 198 43.63 -8.34 -7.58
N LEU A 199 44.88 -8.60 -7.87
CA LEU A 199 45.83 -7.59 -8.36
C LEU A 199 45.36 -6.95 -9.67
N SER A 200 44.63 -7.70 -10.50
CA SER A 200 43.97 -7.22 -11.71
C SER A 200 43.01 -6.05 -11.45
N MET A 201 42.19 -6.12 -10.38
CA MET A 201 41.28 -5.05 -9.99
C MET A 201 42.00 -3.80 -9.45
N LEU A 202 43.17 -3.98 -8.85
CA LEU A 202 43.95 -2.90 -8.23
C LEU A 202 44.87 -2.17 -9.22
N HIS A 203 45.44 -2.91 -10.18
CA HIS A 203 46.55 -2.40 -11.02
C HIS A 203 46.22 -2.30 -12.49
N CYS A 204 45.26 -3.07 -13.05
CA CYS A 204 44.88 -2.89 -14.45
C CYS A 204 44.22 -1.54 -14.66
N ARG A 205 44.82 -0.70 -15.49
CA ARG A 205 44.38 0.64 -15.87
C ARG A 205 44.07 0.77 -17.37
N ASP A 206 44.10 -0.34 -18.11
CA ASP A 206 43.82 -0.35 -19.53
C ASP A 206 42.33 -0.48 -19.81
N PRO A 207 41.62 0.58 -20.26
CA PRO A 207 40.21 0.51 -20.60
C PRO A 207 39.87 -0.37 -21.80
N LEU A 208 40.90 -0.82 -22.56
CA LEU A 208 40.77 -1.72 -23.71
C LEU A 208 41.24 -3.14 -23.39
N CYS A 209 41.55 -3.44 -22.13
CA CYS A 209 41.99 -4.75 -21.68
C CYS A 209 41.03 -5.85 -22.11
N ARG A 210 41.59 -6.96 -22.67
CA ARG A 210 40.84 -8.12 -23.14
C ARG A 210 41.20 -9.41 -22.41
N ASP A 211 41.94 -9.33 -21.31
CA ASP A 211 42.28 -10.47 -20.50
C ASP A 211 41.04 -11.01 -19.77
N GLY A 212 40.59 -12.20 -20.19
CA GLY A 212 39.39 -12.84 -19.63
C GLY A 212 39.56 -13.27 -18.17
N SER A 213 40.78 -13.50 -17.69
CA SER A 213 41.06 -13.90 -16.30
C SER A 213 40.64 -12.80 -15.32
N HIS A 214 40.77 -11.52 -15.69
CA HIS A 214 40.34 -10.40 -14.88
C HIS A 214 38.82 -10.43 -14.56
N SER A 215 38.00 -10.98 -15.46
CA SER A 215 36.58 -11.15 -15.26
C SER A 215 36.25 -12.20 -14.20
N GLU A 216 36.97 -13.35 -14.22
CA GLU A 216 36.77 -14.44 -13.27
C GLU A 216 37.23 -14.04 -11.86
N ASP A 217 38.38 -13.40 -11.77
CA ASP A 217 38.96 -12.86 -10.52
C ASP A 217 37.98 -11.91 -9.84
N ARG A 218 37.43 -10.93 -10.61
CA ARG A 218 36.47 -9.96 -10.12
C ARG A 218 35.17 -10.62 -9.65
N ASP A 219 34.64 -11.58 -10.44
CA ASP A 219 33.39 -12.24 -10.14
C ASP A 219 33.51 -13.02 -8.82
N SER A 220 34.67 -13.62 -8.53
CA SER A 220 34.96 -14.25 -7.25
C SER A 220 34.99 -13.24 -6.09
N ALA A 221 35.73 -12.14 -6.23
CA ALA A 221 35.82 -11.11 -5.17
C ALA A 221 34.45 -10.49 -4.83
N VAL A 222 33.62 -10.21 -5.83
CA VAL A 222 32.26 -9.68 -5.62
C VAL A 222 31.35 -10.70 -4.95
N LEU A 223 31.49 -12.00 -5.30
CA LEU A 223 30.75 -13.07 -4.66
C LEU A 223 31.09 -13.16 -3.16
N ASP A 224 32.35 -13.04 -2.80
CA ASP A 224 32.82 -13.03 -1.41
C ASP A 224 32.23 -11.83 -0.62
N ILE A 225 32.18 -10.65 -1.23
CA ILE A 225 31.52 -9.47 -0.62
C ILE A 225 30.02 -9.74 -0.40
N LEU A 226 29.33 -10.31 -1.38
CA LEU A 226 27.90 -10.64 -1.28
C LEU A 226 27.65 -11.70 -0.20
N LEU A 227 28.46 -12.75 -0.14
CA LEU A 227 28.37 -13.79 0.88
C LEU A 227 28.63 -13.21 2.28
N ALA A 228 29.66 -12.35 2.44
CA ALA A 228 29.92 -11.68 3.71
C ALA A 228 28.72 -10.85 4.18
N LEU A 229 28.06 -10.10 3.29
CA LEU A 229 26.87 -9.32 3.60
C LEU A 229 25.70 -10.21 4.06
N VAL A 230 25.39 -11.26 3.29
CA VAL A 230 24.28 -12.17 3.56
C VAL A 230 24.51 -12.92 4.86
N GLU A 231 25.64 -13.65 4.97
CA GLU A 231 25.92 -14.50 6.12
C GLU A 231 25.99 -13.70 7.43
N THR A 232 26.63 -12.51 7.40
CA THR A 232 26.70 -11.67 8.59
C THR A 232 25.32 -11.20 9.03
N ALA A 233 24.44 -10.79 8.10
CA ALA A 233 23.11 -10.36 8.44
C ALA A 233 22.29 -11.52 9.08
N TYR A 234 22.42 -12.74 8.56
CA TYR A 234 21.72 -13.91 9.09
C TYR A 234 22.27 -14.43 10.41
N THR A 235 23.57 -14.22 10.70
CA THR A 235 24.22 -14.71 11.93
C THR A 235 24.18 -13.69 13.07
N SER A 236 24.18 -12.40 12.77
CA SER A 236 24.26 -11.33 13.79
C SER A 236 22.91 -10.75 14.20
N LEU A 237 21.86 -10.98 13.42
CA LEU A 237 20.57 -10.33 13.63
C LEU A 237 19.46 -11.34 13.95
N PRO A 238 18.43 -10.92 14.72
CA PRO A 238 17.24 -11.75 14.92
C PRO A 238 16.54 -12.00 13.58
N LEU A 239 15.97 -13.21 13.42
CA LEU A 239 15.25 -13.59 12.20
C LEU A 239 13.74 -13.43 12.38
N THR A 240 13.04 -13.00 11.34
CA THR A 240 11.57 -12.92 11.33
C THR A 240 10.96 -14.31 11.57
N GLY A 241 9.95 -14.41 12.45
CA GLY A 241 9.30 -15.69 12.76
C GLY A 241 10.10 -16.63 13.67
N GLY A 242 10.93 -16.09 14.55
CA GLY A 242 11.69 -16.84 15.55
C GLY A 242 10.79 -17.70 16.46
N VAL A 243 11.30 -18.88 16.83
CA VAL A 243 10.64 -19.85 17.72
C VAL A 243 10.24 -19.16 19.03
N PRO A 244 9.01 -19.41 19.60
CA PRO A 244 8.70 -18.99 20.96
C PRO A 244 9.66 -19.69 21.92
N GLY A 245 10.63 -18.98 22.52
CA GLY A 245 11.56 -19.59 23.47
C GLY A 245 12.85 -18.85 23.79
N ARG A 246 13.17 -17.72 23.12
CA ARG A 246 14.24 -16.85 23.63
C ARG A 246 13.65 -15.77 24.54
N PRO A 247 14.22 -15.50 25.72
CA PRO A 247 13.83 -14.35 26.53
C PRO A 247 14.37 -13.06 25.87
N GLY A 248 13.74 -12.67 24.78
CA GLY A 248 13.79 -11.29 24.29
C GLY A 248 12.87 -10.50 25.19
N GLY A 249 13.31 -9.31 25.62
CA GLY A 249 12.61 -8.47 26.59
C GLY A 249 11.10 -8.49 26.42
N GLN A 250 10.41 -8.56 27.54
CA GLN A 250 8.96 -8.66 27.66
C GLN A 250 8.27 -7.72 26.63
N LYS A 251 7.94 -8.24 25.43
CA LYS A 251 6.82 -7.69 24.68
C LYS A 251 5.62 -7.97 25.56
N GLU A 252 5.04 -6.94 26.14
CA GLU A 252 3.70 -7.04 26.73
C GLU A 252 2.87 -7.88 25.78
N GLN A 253 2.41 -9.03 26.28
CA GLN A 253 1.59 -9.94 25.50
C GLN A 253 0.29 -9.21 25.21
N ARG A 254 0.19 -8.64 24.00
CA ARG A 254 -1.02 -7.88 23.62
C ARG A 254 -2.21 -8.80 23.73
N ASP A 255 -3.18 -8.41 24.53
CA ASP A 255 -4.43 -9.13 24.67
C ASP A 255 -5.06 -9.37 23.29
N ILE A 256 -5.46 -10.61 22.99
CA ILE A 256 -6.24 -10.96 21.80
C ILE A 256 -7.54 -10.13 21.75
N ILE A 257 -8.14 -9.92 22.95
CA ILE A 257 -9.22 -8.95 23.15
C ILE A 257 -8.63 -7.81 23.99
N PRO A 258 -8.48 -6.60 23.45
CA PRO A 258 -7.89 -5.48 24.18
C PRO A 258 -8.58 -5.21 25.52
N GLY A 259 -7.81 -5.11 26.60
CA GLY A 259 -8.30 -4.90 27.96
C GLY A 259 -8.61 -6.19 28.73
N TRP A 260 -8.40 -7.36 28.14
CA TRP A 260 -8.72 -8.64 28.77
C TRP A 260 -7.92 -8.88 30.06
N SER A 261 -6.59 -8.75 30.00
CA SER A 261 -5.71 -9.05 31.15
C SER A 261 -6.02 -8.18 32.38
N ALA A 262 -6.33 -6.90 32.17
CA ALA A 262 -6.62 -5.99 33.26
C ALA A 262 -8.04 -6.16 33.84
N GLU A 263 -9.03 -6.37 32.98
CA GLU A 263 -10.44 -6.25 33.35
C GLU A 263 -11.17 -7.61 33.54
N VAL A 264 -10.65 -8.69 32.99
CA VAL A 264 -11.32 -10.00 32.98
C VAL A 264 -10.52 -11.05 33.72
N GLU A 265 -9.20 -11.06 33.56
CA GLU A 265 -8.34 -12.13 34.11
C GLU A 265 -8.46 -12.29 35.64
N PRO A 266 -8.55 -11.24 36.47
CA PRO A 266 -8.74 -11.39 37.90
C PRO A 266 -10.03 -12.15 38.26
N PHE A 267 -11.14 -11.82 37.56
CA PHE A 267 -12.43 -12.51 37.78
C PHE A 267 -12.42 -13.95 37.28
N ARG A 268 -11.69 -14.23 36.18
CA ARG A 268 -11.50 -15.60 35.67
C ARG A 268 -10.78 -16.49 36.67
N LEU A 269 -9.71 -15.98 37.29
CA LEU A 269 -8.94 -16.70 38.31
C LEU A 269 -9.79 -17.02 39.54
N ILE A 270 -10.57 -16.04 40.02
CA ILE A 270 -11.49 -16.23 41.17
C ILE A 270 -12.57 -17.25 40.80
N SER A 271 -13.19 -17.17 39.63
CA SER A 271 -14.21 -18.12 39.18
C SER A 271 -13.67 -19.55 39.12
N ASN A 272 -12.46 -19.75 38.59
CA ASN A 272 -11.80 -21.05 38.55
C ASN A 272 -11.45 -21.57 39.95
N SER A 273 -11.02 -20.73 40.87
CA SER A 273 -10.74 -21.12 42.27
C SER A 273 -12.00 -21.56 42.99
N CYS A 274 -13.09 -20.79 42.94
CA CYS A 274 -14.38 -21.15 43.53
C CYS A 274 -14.96 -22.43 42.92
N TYR A 275 -14.78 -22.64 41.62
CA TYR A 275 -15.21 -23.85 40.92
C TYR A 275 -14.45 -25.10 41.43
N ARG A 276 -13.13 -25.00 41.63
CA ARG A 276 -12.31 -26.10 42.20
C ARG A 276 -12.72 -26.43 43.62
N ALA A 277 -12.97 -25.42 44.49
CA ALA A 277 -13.44 -25.61 45.84
C ALA A 277 -14.80 -26.34 45.85
N TRP A 278 -15.74 -25.96 45.00
CA TRP A 278 -17.03 -26.61 44.85
C TRP A 278 -16.88 -28.08 44.36
N LEU A 279 -15.93 -28.38 43.47
CA LEU A 279 -15.65 -29.75 43.07
C LEU A 279 -15.10 -30.58 44.22
N ALA A 280 -14.14 -30.03 45.00
CA ALA A 280 -13.53 -30.68 46.16
C ALA A 280 -14.54 -30.97 47.27
N ALA A 281 -15.57 -30.11 47.42
CA ALA A 281 -16.67 -30.31 48.35
C ALA A 281 -17.74 -31.34 47.90
N GLY A 282 -17.50 -32.03 46.77
CA GLY A 282 -18.43 -33.06 46.29
C GLY A 282 -19.62 -32.51 45.50
N LYS A 283 -19.51 -31.34 44.91
CA LYS A 283 -20.53 -30.68 44.05
C LYS A 283 -21.87 -30.42 44.79
N PRO A 284 -21.87 -29.75 45.97
CA PRO A 284 -23.09 -29.50 46.74
C PRO A 284 -24.08 -28.64 45.90
N ARG A 285 -25.38 -28.94 46.09
CA ARG A 285 -26.47 -28.19 45.39
C ARG A 285 -26.89 -26.91 46.12
N GLN A 286 -26.49 -26.76 47.40
CA GLN A 286 -26.75 -25.58 48.26
C GLN A 286 -25.54 -25.40 49.20
N GLY A 287 -25.43 -24.25 49.86
CA GLY A 287 -24.36 -23.94 50.81
C GLY A 287 -23.29 -22.98 50.25
N GLN A 288 -22.27 -22.68 51.06
CA GLN A 288 -21.30 -21.63 50.81
C GLN A 288 -20.49 -21.82 49.51
N GLU A 289 -20.07 -23.06 49.21
CA GLU A 289 -19.28 -23.38 48.02
C GLU A 289 -20.12 -23.24 46.75
N HIS A 290 -21.39 -23.61 46.80
CA HIS A 290 -22.33 -23.43 45.69
C HIS A 290 -22.58 -21.95 45.43
N GLU A 291 -22.87 -21.17 46.47
CA GLU A 291 -23.11 -19.73 46.38
C GLU A 291 -21.87 -18.99 45.87
N ALA A 292 -20.67 -19.31 46.40
CA ALA A 292 -19.41 -18.73 45.97
C ALA A 292 -19.13 -18.99 44.47
N LYS A 293 -19.36 -20.23 44.00
CA LYS A 293 -19.29 -20.60 42.59
C LYS A 293 -20.24 -19.75 41.72
N MET A 294 -21.50 -19.64 42.13
CA MET A 294 -22.53 -18.92 41.35
C MET A 294 -22.21 -17.41 41.28
N ARG A 295 -21.82 -16.82 42.40
CA ARG A 295 -21.47 -15.38 42.48
C ARG A 295 -20.23 -15.05 41.68
N SER A 296 -19.15 -15.81 41.84
CA SER A 296 -17.89 -15.59 41.11
C SER A 296 -18.06 -15.76 39.61
N HIS A 297 -18.82 -16.76 39.17
CA HIS A 297 -19.14 -16.97 37.75
C HIS A 297 -19.99 -15.84 37.17
N ALA A 298 -20.97 -15.31 37.90
CA ALA A 298 -21.77 -14.16 37.50
C ALA A 298 -20.89 -12.90 37.30
N GLN A 299 -19.97 -12.65 38.25
CA GLN A 299 -19.01 -11.53 38.17
C GLN A 299 -18.08 -11.66 36.95
N TYR A 300 -17.56 -12.86 36.71
CA TYR A 300 -16.72 -13.14 35.52
C TYR A 300 -17.50 -12.90 34.21
N ARG A 301 -18.72 -13.41 34.07
CA ARG A 301 -19.59 -13.17 32.90
C ARG A 301 -19.87 -11.67 32.69
N HIS A 302 -20.07 -10.92 33.78
CA HIS A 302 -20.27 -9.47 33.70
C HIS A 302 -19.02 -8.77 33.21
N ALA A 303 -17.83 -9.11 33.71
CA ALA A 303 -16.55 -8.54 33.25
C ALA A 303 -16.30 -8.82 31.76
N VAL A 304 -16.54 -10.06 31.28
CA VAL A 304 -16.43 -10.43 29.89
C VAL A 304 -17.37 -9.61 28.99
N ARG A 305 -18.63 -9.41 29.39
CA ARG A 305 -19.59 -8.58 28.62
C ARG A 305 -19.12 -7.13 28.55
N ARG A 306 -18.61 -6.58 29.68
CA ARG A 306 -18.07 -5.22 29.75
C ARG A 306 -16.92 -5.04 28.78
N VAL A 307 -15.90 -5.94 28.81
CA VAL A 307 -14.74 -5.84 27.91
C VAL A 307 -15.12 -6.04 26.45
N LYS A 308 -16.02 -6.98 26.12
CA LYS A 308 -16.50 -7.16 24.74
C LYS A 308 -17.19 -5.89 24.20
N ARG A 309 -17.99 -5.18 25.00
CA ARG A 309 -18.59 -3.90 24.63
C ARG A 309 -17.54 -2.80 24.41
N SER A 310 -16.53 -2.77 25.29
CA SER A 310 -15.47 -1.75 25.29
C SER A 310 -14.27 -2.11 24.43
N SER A 311 -14.23 -3.27 23.79
CA SER A 311 -13.05 -3.75 23.03
C SER A 311 -12.60 -2.79 21.92
N LYS A 312 -13.54 -2.16 21.21
CA LYS A 312 -13.25 -1.13 20.20
C LYS A 312 -12.61 0.11 20.82
N LEU A 313 -13.06 0.51 22.03
CA LEU A 313 -12.48 1.63 22.78
C LEU A 313 -11.05 1.33 23.22
N TYR A 314 -10.78 0.14 23.78
CA TYR A 314 -9.43 -0.27 24.15
C TYR A 314 -8.49 -0.35 22.94
N LYS A 315 -8.98 -0.87 21.78
CA LYS A 315 -8.23 -0.87 20.54
C LYS A 315 -7.89 0.55 20.09
N ALA A 316 -8.86 1.45 20.09
CA ALA A 316 -8.66 2.86 19.72
C ALA A 316 -7.64 3.54 20.65
N ARG A 317 -7.79 3.42 21.96
CA ARG A 317 -6.83 4.00 22.93
C ARG A 317 -5.42 3.46 22.74
N GLY A 318 -5.24 2.17 22.47
CA GLY A 318 -3.95 1.58 22.16
C GLY A 318 -3.34 2.19 20.90
N LEU A 319 -4.10 2.32 19.82
CA LEU A 319 -3.64 2.93 18.56
C LEU A 319 -3.28 4.41 18.71
N PHE A 320 -4.08 5.18 19.46
CA PHE A 320 -3.78 6.61 19.71
C PHE A 320 -2.61 6.79 20.67
N GLY A 321 -2.47 5.93 21.71
CA GLY A 321 -1.31 5.91 22.59
C GLY A 321 -0.01 5.64 21.81
N ALA A 322 -0.01 4.63 20.95
CA ALA A 322 1.10 4.32 20.06
C ALA A 322 1.44 5.48 19.10
N ALA A 323 0.43 6.16 18.57
CA ALA A 323 0.62 7.31 17.69
C ALA A 323 1.27 8.52 18.41
N MET A 324 1.02 8.71 19.69
CA MET A 324 1.65 9.76 20.49
C MET A 324 3.14 9.45 20.75
N SER A 325 3.54 8.19 20.81
CA SER A 325 4.95 7.76 20.90
C SER A 325 5.66 7.64 19.54
N GLY A 326 5.01 8.06 18.44
CA GLY A 326 5.60 8.05 17.09
C GLY A 326 5.41 6.74 16.32
N ASP A 327 4.64 5.80 16.84
CA ASP A 327 4.35 4.54 16.15
C ASP A 327 3.39 4.76 14.96
N MET A 328 3.67 4.07 13.86
CA MET A 328 2.92 4.17 12.60
C MET A 328 1.69 3.25 12.54
N GLU A 329 1.33 2.55 13.61
CA GLU A 329 0.20 1.61 13.61
C GLU A 329 -1.14 2.31 13.32
N LEU A 330 -1.37 3.47 13.93
CA LEU A 330 -2.56 4.28 13.62
C LEU A 330 -2.63 4.61 12.13
N MET A 331 -1.51 5.01 11.52
CA MET A 331 -1.47 5.35 10.10
C MET A 331 -1.69 4.13 9.19
N LYS A 332 -1.25 2.94 9.60
CA LYS A 332 -1.54 1.68 8.89
C LYS A 332 -3.04 1.36 8.93
N GLU A 333 -3.66 1.46 10.11
CA GLU A 333 -5.10 1.22 10.26
C GLU A 333 -5.95 2.24 9.48
N LEU A 334 -5.59 3.53 9.51
CA LEU A 334 -6.26 4.56 8.72
C LEU A 334 -6.14 4.31 7.21
N ARG A 335 -4.98 3.83 6.73
CA ARG A 335 -4.80 3.43 5.33
C ARG A 335 -5.70 2.23 4.98
N ARG A 336 -5.79 1.23 5.87
CA ARG A 336 -6.67 0.07 5.71
C ARG A 336 -8.13 0.49 5.56
N LEU A 337 -8.61 1.39 6.42
CA LEU A 337 -9.97 1.95 6.34
C LEU A 337 -10.24 2.66 5.02
N LYS A 338 -9.26 3.38 4.48
CA LYS A 338 -9.38 4.10 3.21
C LYS A 338 -9.44 3.16 2.00
N THR A 339 -8.61 2.15 1.98
CA THR A 339 -8.49 1.26 0.82
C THR A 339 -9.56 0.18 0.76
N GLY A 340 -10.30 -0.02 1.86
CA GLY A 340 -11.26 -1.14 1.98
C GLY A 340 -10.58 -2.52 1.99
N LYS A 341 -9.24 -2.56 1.92
CA LYS A 341 -8.47 -3.79 1.91
C LYS A 341 -8.33 -4.31 3.33
N GLY A 342 -9.23 -5.17 3.72
CA GLY A 342 -9.01 -6.15 4.77
C GLY A 342 -8.40 -7.38 4.10
N GLU A 343 -7.21 -7.77 4.56
CA GLU A 343 -6.44 -8.94 4.13
C GLU A 343 -5.72 -8.80 2.78
N VAL A 344 -4.55 -9.44 2.72
CA VAL A 344 -3.71 -9.57 1.54
C VAL A 344 -4.58 -10.06 0.39
N ASP A 345 -4.71 -9.29 -0.70
CA ASP A 345 -5.35 -9.77 -1.92
C ASP A 345 -4.66 -11.08 -2.28
N GLU A 346 -5.34 -12.21 -2.09
CA GLU A 346 -4.83 -13.51 -2.53
C GLU A 346 -4.58 -13.40 -4.04
N LEU A 347 -3.40 -13.86 -4.46
CA LEU A 347 -3.09 -13.91 -5.88
C LEU A 347 -4.09 -14.85 -6.55
N PRO A 348 -4.57 -14.53 -7.75
CA PRO A 348 -5.49 -15.41 -8.44
C PRO A 348 -4.80 -16.75 -8.77
N ASP A 349 -5.51 -17.83 -8.61
CA ASP A 349 -5.04 -19.18 -8.92
C ASP A 349 -4.84 -19.39 -10.44
N THR A 350 -5.51 -18.57 -11.27
CA THR A 350 -5.52 -18.68 -12.73
C THR A 350 -5.26 -17.31 -13.36
N VAL A 351 -4.33 -17.26 -14.33
CA VAL A 351 -4.05 -16.09 -15.17
C VAL A 351 -3.99 -16.53 -16.64
N ASP A 352 -4.71 -15.82 -17.53
CA ASP A 352 -4.84 -16.14 -18.96
C ASP A 352 -5.22 -17.62 -19.22
N GLY A 353 -6.05 -18.21 -18.33
CA GLY A 353 -6.47 -19.61 -18.42
C GLY A 353 -5.45 -20.62 -17.90
N VAL A 354 -4.29 -20.18 -17.42
CA VAL A 354 -3.23 -21.05 -16.86
C VAL A 354 -3.34 -21.09 -15.34
N THR A 355 -3.36 -22.31 -14.78
CA THR A 355 -3.54 -22.55 -13.33
C THR A 355 -2.27 -23.09 -12.69
N GLY A 356 -1.99 -22.63 -11.46
CA GLY A 356 -0.85 -23.04 -10.63
C GLY A 356 0.31 -22.04 -10.66
N ASP A 357 0.90 -21.80 -9.50
CA ASP A 357 1.89 -20.71 -9.30
C ASP A 357 3.06 -20.74 -10.28
N ARG A 358 3.61 -21.92 -10.55
CA ARG A 358 4.77 -22.06 -11.44
C ARG A 358 4.38 -21.86 -12.89
N GLN A 359 3.27 -22.43 -13.32
CA GLN A 359 2.76 -22.31 -14.69
C GLN A 359 2.38 -20.85 -14.97
N VAL A 360 1.77 -20.15 -14.01
CA VAL A 360 1.48 -18.72 -14.10
C VAL A 360 2.76 -17.90 -14.18
N ALA A 361 3.80 -18.25 -13.39
CA ALA A 361 5.11 -17.58 -13.48
C ALA A 361 5.71 -17.75 -14.88
N ASP A 362 5.69 -18.97 -15.45
CA ASP A 362 6.21 -19.27 -16.79
C ASP A 362 5.37 -18.54 -17.88
N GLN A 363 4.07 -18.42 -17.72
CA GLN A 363 3.20 -17.61 -18.60
C GLN A 363 3.60 -16.13 -18.59
N PHE A 364 3.81 -15.54 -17.40
CA PHE A 364 4.32 -14.16 -17.32
C PHE A 364 5.71 -14.02 -17.93
N ALA A 365 6.60 -15.01 -17.78
CA ALA A 365 7.92 -14.98 -18.40
C ALA A 365 7.83 -14.93 -19.93
N GLN A 366 6.92 -15.70 -20.52
CA GLN A 366 6.69 -15.67 -21.96
C GLN A 366 6.17 -14.30 -22.42
N VAL A 367 5.17 -13.73 -21.70
CA VAL A 367 4.63 -12.40 -22.00
C VAL A 367 5.71 -11.32 -21.90
N TYR A 368 6.55 -11.36 -20.85
CA TYR A 368 7.60 -10.38 -20.64
C TYR A 368 8.77 -10.58 -21.60
N SER A 369 9.17 -11.81 -21.90
CA SER A 369 10.19 -12.08 -22.92
C SER A 369 9.82 -11.49 -24.27
N THR A 370 8.57 -11.69 -24.72
CA THR A 370 8.05 -11.08 -25.96
C THR A 370 8.08 -9.54 -25.91
N LEU A 371 7.74 -8.95 -24.77
CA LEU A 371 7.73 -7.48 -24.60
C LEU A 371 9.15 -6.90 -24.66
N TYR A 372 10.10 -7.54 -23.98
CA TYR A 372 11.49 -7.06 -23.86
C TYR A 372 12.42 -7.53 -24.99
N SER A 373 11.91 -8.25 -26.00
CA SER A 373 12.58 -8.54 -27.28
C SER A 373 11.85 -7.92 -28.48
N SER A 374 10.92 -6.98 -28.23
CA SER A 374 10.04 -6.40 -29.28
C SER A 374 10.77 -5.44 -30.24
N ALA A 375 11.96 -4.98 -29.92
CA ALA A 375 12.72 -4.01 -30.72
C ALA A 375 14.23 -4.28 -30.62
N PRO A 376 14.73 -5.44 -31.06
CA PRO A 376 16.15 -5.69 -31.12
C PRO A 376 16.81 -4.69 -32.07
N SER A 377 18.01 -4.21 -31.71
CA SER A 377 18.75 -3.22 -32.49
C SER A 377 20.22 -3.60 -32.63
N GLU A 378 20.48 -4.81 -33.13
CA GLU A 378 21.87 -5.34 -33.26
C GLU A 378 22.77 -4.42 -34.07
N GLU A 379 22.34 -3.96 -35.24
CA GLU A 379 23.11 -3.04 -36.11
C GLU A 379 23.39 -1.70 -35.39
N GLY A 380 22.34 -1.11 -34.76
CA GLY A 380 22.46 0.10 -33.98
C GLY A 380 23.40 -0.04 -32.80
N MET A 381 23.42 -1.19 -32.14
CA MET A 381 24.35 -1.48 -31.04
C MET A 381 25.79 -1.63 -31.50
N VAL A 382 26.03 -2.21 -32.68
CA VAL A 382 27.39 -2.29 -33.28
C VAL A 382 27.92 -0.88 -33.60
N GLU A 383 27.08 -0.02 -34.18
CA GLU A 383 27.49 1.37 -34.48
C GLU A 383 27.72 2.18 -33.21
N LEU A 384 26.86 2.00 -32.20
CA LEU A 384 27.06 2.59 -30.87
C LEU A 384 28.41 2.16 -30.24
N GLN A 385 28.76 0.88 -30.32
CA GLN A 385 30.05 0.39 -29.79
C GLN A 385 31.23 1.03 -30.50
N LYS A 386 31.20 1.14 -31.82
CA LYS A 386 32.24 1.85 -32.58
C LYS A 386 32.41 3.28 -32.11
N ARG A 387 31.29 3.99 -31.97
CA ARG A 387 31.28 5.39 -31.50
C ARG A 387 31.83 5.52 -30.09
N ILE A 388 31.44 4.60 -29.16
CA ILE A 388 31.98 4.54 -27.79
C ILE A 388 33.50 4.40 -27.84
N LEU A 389 34.03 3.41 -28.60
CA LEU A 389 35.46 3.17 -28.70
C LEU A 389 36.22 4.36 -29.22
N GLN A 390 35.72 5.03 -30.29
CA GLN A 390 36.34 6.26 -30.83
C GLN A 390 36.42 7.37 -29.78
N LEU A 391 35.33 7.58 -29.00
CA LEU A 391 35.30 8.61 -27.96
C LEU A 391 36.19 8.25 -26.77
N MET A 392 36.36 6.98 -26.45
CA MET A 392 37.28 6.53 -25.37
C MET A 392 38.74 6.76 -25.72
N VAL A 393 39.14 6.66 -27.00
CA VAL A 393 40.53 6.93 -27.45
C VAL A 393 40.88 8.42 -27.32
N VAL A 394 39.90 9.31 -27.52
CA VAL A 394 40.10 10.75 -27.47
C VAL A 394 39.94 11.32 -26.07
N GLY A 395 39.12 10.70 -25.25
CA GLY A 395 38.79 11.17 -23.89
C GLY A 395 39.71 10.64 -22.80
N ASP A 396 39.82 11.39 -21.69
CA ASP A 396 40.51 10.91 -20.47
C ASP A 396 39.61 9.96 -19.67
N SER A 397 39.57 8.70 -20.14
CA SER A 397 38.75 7.64 -19.51
C SER A 397 39.21 7.32 -18.08
N LEU A 398 40.48 7.42 -17.76
CA LEU A 398 41.03 7.10 -16.43
C LEU A 398 40.63 8.16 -15.39
N ALA A 399 40.69 9.45 -15.74
CA ALA A 399 40.23 10.52 -14.86
C ALA A 399 38.73 10.35 -14.50
N GLU A 400 37.91 9.81 -15.40
CA GLU A 400 36.50 9.52 -15.11
C GLU A 400 36.34 8.32 -14.17
N VAL A 401 37.18 7.28 -14.28
CA VAL A 401 37.20 6.13 -13.35
C VAL A 401 37.56 6.58 -11.94
N GLU A 402 38.57 7.43 -11.80
CA GLU A 402 39.07 7.91 -10.49
C GLU A 402 38.04 8.72 -9.69
N LYS A 403 37.02 9.29 -10.35
CA LYS A 403 35.90 9.92 -9.67
C LYS A 403 35.05 8.97 -8.82
N MET A 404 35.09 7.64 -9.08
CA MET A 404 34.34 6.63 -8.37
C MET A 404 35.03 6.29 -7.04
N THR A 405 34.91 7.14 -6.05
CA THR A 405 35.54 7.01 -4.74
C THR A 405 34.62 6.36 -3.69
N ALA A 406 35.20 5.85 -2.61
CA ALA A 406 34.46 5.29 -1.48
C ALA A 406 33.45 6.30 -0.88
N GLU A 407 33.76 7.60 -0.89
CA GLU A 407 32.87 8.66 -0.42
C GLU A 407 31.63 8.80 -1.34
N VAL A 408 31.80 8.68 -2.65
CA VAL A 408 30.68 8.67 -3.62
C VAL A 408 29.79 7.45 -3.39
N VAL A 409 30.38 6.27 -3.21
CA VAL A 409 29.65 5.01 -2.91
C VAL A 409 28.88 5.15 -1.60
N LYS A 410 29.49 5.67 -0.54
CA LYS A 410 28.84 5.92 0.75
C LYS A 410 27.64 6.88 0.59
N LYS A 411 27.80 7.99 -0.13
CA LYS A 411 26.69 8.92 -0.44
C LYS A 411 25.59 8.24 -1.24
N ALA A 412 25.91 7.35 -2.15
CA ALA A 412 24.94 6.58 -2.95
C ALA A 412 24.14 5.63 -2.06
N VAL A 413 24.82 4.86 -1.19
CA VAL A 413 24.15 3.96 -0.24
C VAL A 413 23.22 4.73 0.71
N MET A 414 23.68 5.87 1.26
CA MET A 414 22.85 6.67 2.20
C MET A 414 21.58 7.27 1.57
N LYS A 415 21.47 7.32 0.24
CA LYS A 415 20.24 7.68 -0.49
C LYS A 415 19.27 6.52 -0.66
N MET A 416 19.64 5.28 -0.35
CA MET A 416 18.76 4.13 -0.47
C MET A 416 17.65 4.19 0.58
N LYS A 417 16.45 3.74 0.18
CA LYS A 417 15.34 3.57 1.12
C LYS A 417 15.54 2.30 1.93
N LYS A 418 15.24 2.34 3.23
CA LYS A 418 15.23 1.16 4.11
C LYS A 418 14.25 0.08 3.61
N HIS A 419 14.46 -1.15 4.03
CA HIS A 419 13.58 -2.31 3.78
C HIS A 419 13.39 -2.64 2.29
N LYS A 420 14.37 -2.31 1.44
CA LYS A 420 14.37 -2.76 0.06
C LYS A 420 15.13 -4.09 -0.04
N MET A 421 14.49 -5.09 -0.66
CA MET A 421 15.06 -6.43 -0.79
C MET A 421 15.78 -6.59 -2.11
N ASP A 422 16.98 -7.18 -2.06
CA ASP A 422 17.61 -7.84 -3.17
C ASP A 422 17.10 -9.28 -3.24
N ILE A 423 16.16 -9.51 -4.17
CA ILE A 423 15.48 -10.82 -4.27
C ILE A 423 16.43 -11.89 -4.78
N SER A 424 17.37 -11.52 -5.66
CA SER A 424 18.33 -12.44 -6.27
C SER A 424 19.42 -12.84 -5.28
N GLN A 425 19.86 -11.93 -4.41
CA GLN A 425 20.96 -12.16 -3.46
C GLN A 425 20.49 -12.45 -2.03
N GLY A 426 19.27 -12.12 -1.68
CA GLY A 426 18.67 -12.50 -0.38
C GLY A 426 19.02 -11.58 0.80
N PHE A 427 19.43 -10.33 0.58
CA PHE A 427 19.66 -9.34 1.63
C PHE A 427 18.85 -8.05 1.42
N SER A 428 18.75 -7.22 2.45
CA SER A 428 18.03 -5.94 2.36
C SER A 428 18.99 -4.75 2.28
N SER A 429 18.51 -3.61 1.79
CA SER A 429 19.23 -2.34 1.80
C SER A 429 19.74 -1.92 3.18
N ASP A 430 19.11 -2.42 4.25
CA ASP A 430 19.54 -2.15 5.62
C ASP A 430 20.93 -2.74 5.91
N ALA A 431 21.30 -3.84 5.25
CA ALA A 431 22.64 -4.40 5.34
C ALA A 431 23.71 -3.43 4.82
N LEU A 432 23.43 -2.74 3.71
CA LEU A 432 24.32 -1.71 3.15
C LEU A 432 24.33 -0.43 4.01
N LEU A 433 23.16 -0.01 4.50
CA LEU A 433 23.01 1.20 5.31
C LEU A 433 23.71 1.11 6.67
N ASN A 434 23.89 -0.09 7.21
CA ASN A 434 24.58 -0.34 8.48
C ASN A 434 26.01 -0.90 8.30
N ALA A 435 26.55 -0.91 7.08
CA ALA A 435 27.85 -1.48 6.78
C ALA A 435 29.02 -0.60 7.27
N PRO A 436 30.21 -1.19 7.51
CA PRO A 436 31.43 -0.46 7.78
C PRO A 436 32.00 0.24 6.54
N ASP A 437 32.85 1.24 6.74
CA ASP A 437 33.46 2.03 5.65
C ASP A 437 34.30 1.17 4.69
N LEU A 438 34.86 0.07 5.16
CA LEU A 438 35.59 -0.91 4.31
C LEU A 438 34.73 -1.46 3.16
N LEU A 439 33.42 -1.67 3.38
CA LEU A 439 32.52 -2.07 2.29
C LEU A 439 32.51 -1.05 1.16
N PHE A 440 32.44 0.25 1.50
CA PHE A 440 32.39 1.32 0.50
C PHE A 440 33.69 1.45 -0.27
N GLN A 441 34.83 1.14 0.37
CA GLN A 441 36.14 1.06 -0.28
C GLN A 441 36.17 -0.10 -1.30
N LEU A 442 35.77 -1.29 -0.88
CA LEU A 442 35.74 -2.49 -1.76
C LEU A 442 34.77 -2.30 -2.94
N LEU A 443 33.59 -1.73 -2.70
CA LEU A 443 32.65 -1.41 -3.76
C LEU A 443 33.19 -0.33 -4.70
N ALA A 444 33.94 0.67 -4.21
CA ALA A 444 34.55 1.66 -5.08
C ALA A 444 35.58 1.03 -6.02
N ILE A 445 36.45 0.14 -5.51
CA ILE A 445 37.40 -0.64 -6.31
C ILE A 445 36.63 -1.48 -7.34
N THR A 446 35.59 -2.16 -6.94
CA THR A 446 34.74 -2.96 -7.84
C THR A 446 34.12 -2.11 -8.96
N PHE A 447 33.59 -0.93 -8.63
CA PHE A 447 32.95 -0.06 -9.63
C PHE A 447 33.97 0.62 -10.54
N GLN A 448 35.18 0.92 -10.05
CA GLN A 448 36.30 1.37 -10.87
C GLN A 448 36.72 0.27 -11.87
N ASP A 449 36.81 -0.98 -11.40
CA ASP A 449 37.13 -2.13 -12.25
C ASP A 449 36.05 -2.35 -13.33
N TRP A 450 34.75 -2.25 -12.96
CA TRP A 450 33.67 -2.32 -13.94
C TRP A 450 33.77 -1.26 -15.02
N LEU A 451 34.06 -0.01 -14.64
CA LEU A 451 34.28 1.08 -15.58
C LEU A 451 35.50 0.79 -16.48
N THR A 452 36.62 0.37 -15.90
CA THR A 452 37.85 0.11 -16.62
C THR A 452 37.70 -1.01 -17.65
N HIS A 453 37.11 -2.15 -17.28
CA HIS A 453 36.97 -3.30 -18.17
C HIS A 453 35.66 -3.28 -19.00
N GLY A 454 34.68 -2.40 -18.67
CA GLY A 454 33.43 -2.30 -19.40
C GLY A 454 32.49 -3.50 -19.21
N THR A 455 32.68 -4.29 -18.17
CA THR A 455 31.91 -5.48 -17.85
C THR A 455 31.47 -5.47 -16.41
N VAL A 456 30.27 -6.00 -16.11
CA VAL A 456 29.69 -6.09 -14.78
C VAL A 456 29.70 -7.56 -14.34
N THR A 457 29.89 -7.78 -13.05
CA THR A 457 29.84 -9.11 -12.44
C THR A 457 28.52 -9.81 -12.74
N ARG A 458 28.58 -11.05 -13.24
CA ARG A 458 27.37 -11.79 -13.70
C ARG A 458 26.32 -11.99 -12.60
N SER A 459 26.75 -12.23 -11.35
CA SER A 459 25.85 -12.46 -10.22
C SER A 459 24.90 -11.29 -9.92
N VAL A 460 25.28 -10.04 -10.26
CA VAL A 460 24.44 -8.85 -10.04
C VAL A 460 23.60 -8.45 -11.27
N LEU A 461 23.79 -9.10 -12.42
CA LEU A 461 23.02 -8.84 -13.64
C LEU A 461 21.66 -9.54 -13.66
N THR A 462 21.43 -10.50 -12.76
CA THR A 462 20.14 -11.22 -12.70
C THR A 462 19.05 -10.34 -12.07
N CYS A 463 17.89 -10.29 -12.70
CA CYS A 463 16.75 -9.49 -12.29
C CYS A 463 15.50 -10.36 -12.06
N ALA A 464 14.82 -10.16 -10.94
CA ALA A 464 13.53 -10.79 -10.67
C ALA A 464 12.39 -9.87 -11.11
N PHE A 465 11.54 -10.29 -12.03
CA PHE A 465 10.30 -9.59 -12.33
C PHE A 465 9.18 -10.05 -11.39
N ILE A 466 8.51 -9.08 -10.78
CA ILE A 466 7.33 -9.29 -9.93
C ILE A 466 6.14 -8.67 -10.65
N PRO A 467 5.16 -9.47 -11.12
CA PRO A 467 3.91 -8.96 -11.65
C PRO A 467 3.12 -8.23 -10.56
N LEU A 468 2.88 -6.93 -10.74
CA LEU A 468 2.11 -6.11 -9.81
C LEU A 468 0.84 -5.60 -10.49
N LEU A 469 -0.33 -5.90 -9.93
CA LEU A 469 -1.61 -5.47 -10.47
C LEU A 469 -1.68 -3.94 -10.56
N LYS A 470 -2.00 -3.40 -11.75
CA LYS A 470 -2.05 -1.97 -12.05
C LYS A 470 -3.07 -1.21 -11.20
N SER A 471 -4.20 -1.86 -10.90
CA SER A 471 -5.29 -1.33 -10.08
C SER A 471 -6.17 -2.46 -9.61
N SER A 472 -6.78 -2.34 -8.42
CA SER A 472 -7.78 -3.28 -7.90
C SER A 472 -9.08 -3.36 -8.73
N LEU A 473 -9.27 -2.42 -9.67
CA LEU A 473 -10.40 -2.41 -10.59
C LEU A 473 -10.11 -3.20 -11.89
N LYS A 474 -8.87 -3.67 -12.10
CA LYS A 474 -8.48 -4.47 -13.26
C LYS A 474 -8.73 -5.95 -12.97
N ASP A 475 -9.04 -6.69 -14.04
CA ASP A 475 -9.20 -8.13 -13.97
C ASP A 475 -7.87 -8.80 -13.55
N PRO A 476 -7.81 -9.44 -12.38
CA PRO A 476 -6.61 -10.10 -11.90
C PRO A 476 -6.29 -11.40 -12.65
N ALA A 477 -7.25 -11.96 -13.41
CA ALA A 477 -7.05 -13.16 -14.23
C ALA A 477 -6.40 -12.86 -15.59
N SER A 478 -6.11 -11.61 -15.92
CA SER A 478 -5.47 -11.21 -17.18
C SER A 478 -4.05 -10.69 -16.94
N SER A 479 -3.04 -11.25 -17.63
CA SER A 479 -1.63 -10.80 -17.57
C SER A 479 -1.46 -9.33 -17.99
N GLY A 480 -2.28 -8.85 -18.92
CA GLY A 480 -2.30 -7.45 -19.37
C GLY A 480 -2.65 -6.44 -18.26
N SER A 481 -3.24 -6.90 -17.15
CA SER A 481 -3.56 -6.11 -15.97
C SER A 481 -2.37 -5.83 -15.05
N TYR A 482 -1.21 -6.44 -15.30
CA TYR A 482 -0.03 -6.37 -14.43
C TYR A 482 1.08 -5.49 -15.01
N ARG A 483 1.92 -4.94 -14.13
CA ARG A 483 3.20 -4.29 -14.45
C ARG A 483 4.35 -5.21 -14.08
N ALA A 484 5.38 -5.29 -14.93
CA ALA A 484 6.63 -5.99 -14.65
C ALA A 484 7.54 -5.13 -13.76
N ILE A 485 7.47 -5.29 -12.45
CA ILE A 485 8.37 -4.55 -11.55
C ILE A 485 9.69 -5.29 -11.42
N ALA A 486 10.79 -4.64 -11.85
CA ALA A 486 12.11 -5.20 -11.84
C ALA A 486 12.77 -5.12 -10.45
N GLY A 487 13.01 -6.27 -9.83
CA GLY A 487 13.81 -6.43 -8.62
C GLY A 487 15.28 -6.64 -8.95
N SER A 488 15.96 -5.61 -9.47
CA SER A 488 17.41 -5.68 -9.77
C SER A 488 18.27 -5.63 -8.49
N SER A 489 19.53 -6.10 -8.61
CA SER A 489 20.48 -6.11 -7.51
C SER A 489 20.66 -4.75 -6.83
N LEU A 490 20.77 -4.75 -5.50
CA LEU A 490 21.04 -3.54 -4.73
C LEU A 490 22.44 -2.98 -4.99
N ILE A 491 23.41 -3.83 -5.33
CA ILE A 491 24.77 -3.40 -5.72
C ILE A 491 24.71 -2.64 -7.05
N LEU A 492 23.97 -3.17 -8.04
CA LEU A 492 23.78 -2.47 -9.31
C LEU A 492 23.02 -1.14 -9.14
N LYS A 493 22.01 -1.09 -8.26
CA LYS A 493 21.33 0.17 -7.90
C LYS A 493 22.27 1.16 -7.20
N CYS A 494 23.22 0.67 -6.40
CA CYS A 494 24.26 1.51 -5.82
C CYS A 494 25.14 2.13 -6.90
N PHE A 495 25.59 1.33 -7.86
CA PHE A 495 26.34 1.81 -9.00
C PHE A 495 25.59 2.86 -9.82
N GLU A 496 24.34 2.60 -10.19
CA GLU A 496 23.47 3.56 -10.88
C GLU A 496 23.31 4.87 -10.08
N GLN A 497 23.20 4.77 -8.76
CA GLN A 497 23.13 5.97 -7.90
C GLN A 497 24.46 6.74 -7.89
N CYS A 498 25.60 6.07 -7.96
CA CYS A 498 26.91 6.71 -8.14
C CYS A 498 27.00 7.41 -9.49
N VAL A 499 26.54 6.78 -10.58
CA VAL A 499 26.46 7.40 -11.91
C VAL A 499 25.62 8.68 -11.88
N LEU A 500 24.44 8.67 -11.22
CA LEU A 500 23.61 9.85 -11.07
C LEU A 500 24.23 10.94 -10.18
N LEU A 501 25.08 10.57 -9.23
CA LEU A 501 25.80 11.53 -8.39
C LEU A 501 26.92 12.25 -9.13
N LEU A 502 27.64 11.52 -9.98
CA LEU A 502 28.83 12.02 -10.70
C LEU A 502 28.47 12.72 -12.02
N TRP A 503 27.54 12.17 -12.77
CA TRP A 503 27.22 12.62 -14.13
C TRP A 503 25.73 12.95 -14.35
N GLY A 504 24.92 12.98 -13.29
CA GLY A 504 23.50 13.26 -13.39
C GLY A 504 23.16 14.65 -13.92
N ASP A 505 24.04 15.63 -13.78
CA ASP A 505 23.93 16.98 -14.36
C ASP A 505 24.00 16.96 -15.90
N ARG A 506 24.64 15.94 -16.50
CA ARG A 506 24.62 15.71 -17.96
C ARG A 506 23.26 15.20 -18.47
N LEU A 507 22.41 14.67 -17.62
CA LEU A 507 21.07 14.14 -17.95
C LEU A 507 19.99 15.24 -17.93
N HIS A 508 20.37 16.48 -18.33
CA HIS A 508 19.43 17.58 -18.42
C HIS A 508 18.39 17.31 -19.53
N THR A 509 17.17 17.76 -19.33
CA THR A 509 16.06 17.67 -20.28
C THR A 509 15.31 18.99 -20.34
N ASP A 510 14.42 19.17 -21.34
CA ASP A 510 13.61 20.36 -21.51
C ASP A 510 12.96 20.82 -20.20
N THR A 511 12.84 22.12 -20.04
CA THR A 511 12.29 22.77 -18.83
C THR A 511 10.82 22.43 -18.57
N LEU A 512 10.09 21.97 -19.60
CA LEU A 512 8.69 21.52 -19.51
C LEU A 512 8.53 20.02 -19.24
N GLN A 513 9.63 19.26 -19.11
CA GLN A 513 9.64 17.93 -18.54
C GLN A 513 9.87 18.03 -17.03
N PHE A 514 8.84 17.74 -16.22
CA PHE A 514 8.85 17.92 -14.76
C PHE A 514 9.19 16.65 -14.00
N GLY A 515 9.11 15.48 -14.64
CA GLY A 515 9.30 14.20 -13.98
C GLY A 515 10.68 14.04 -13.36
N TYR A 516 10.74 13.61 -12.10
CA TYR A 516 11.96 13.28 -11.34
C TYR A 516 13.01 14.39 -11.21
N LYS A 517 12.68 15.62 -11.52
CA LYS A 517 13.56 16.79 -11.36
C LYS A 517 13.45 17.41 -9.97
N LYS A 518 14.57 17.88 -9.44
CA LYS A 518 14.61 18.64 -8.19
C LYS A 518 13.77 19.93 -8.34
N LYS A 519 13.04 20.29 -7.28
CA LYS A 519 12.14 21.45 -7.21
C LYS A 519 10.99 21.43 -8.24
N CYS A 520 10.76 20.29 -8.90
CA CYS A 520 9.60 20.07 -9.77
C CYS A 520 8.64 19.09 -9.06
N SER A 521 7.34 19.36 -9.18
CA SER A 521 6.29 18.52 -8.60
C SER A 521 5.16 18.31 -9.62
N THR A 522 4.35 17.29 -9.38
CA THR A 522 3.10 17.07 -10.11
C THR A 522 2.19 18.29 -10.01
N GLY A 523 2.16 18.97 -8.84
CA GLY A 523 1.42 20.20 -8.64
C GLY A 523 1.92 21.34 -9.52
N THR A 524 3.24 21.48 -9.73
CA THR A 524 3.83 22.49 -10.64
C THR A 524 3.41 22.25 -12.08
N ALA A 525 3.48 21.00 -12.56
CA ALA A 525 3.08 20.63 -13.91
C ALA A 525 1.58 20.88 -14.13
N THR A 526 0.72 20.40 -13.22
CA THR A 526 -0.74 20.59 -13.34
C THR A 526 -1.13 22.05 -13.23
N TRP A 527 -0.48 22.82 -12.37
CA TRP A 527 -0.71 24.26 -12.26
C TRP A 527 -0.42 24.97 -13.58
N LEU A 528 0.73 24.68 -14.22
CA LEU A 528 1.08 25.28 -15.51
C LEU A 528 0.03 24.98 -16.58
N VAL A 529 -0.46 23.74 -16.65
CA VAL A 529 -1.55 23.33 -17.54
C VAL A 529 -2.80 24.17 -17.28
N GLN A 530 -3.26 24.22 -16.05
CA GLN A 530 -4.48 24.92 -15.68
C GLN A 530 -4.39 26.42 -15.91
N GLU A 531 -3.27 27.05 -15.50
CA GLU A 531 -3.09 28.50 -15.69
C GLU A 531 -3.01 28.86 -17.18
N THR A 532 -2.39 28.00 -17.99
CA THR A 532 -2.37 28.18 -19.45
C THR A 532 -3.77 28.11 -20.04
N LEU A 533 -4.56 27.08 -19.69
CA LEU A 533 -5.93 26.95 -20.17
C LEU A 533 -6.81 28.14 -19.73
N GLN A 534 -6.68 28.55 -18.49
CA GLN A 534 -7.39 29.71 -17.94
C GLN A 534 -6.96 31.03 -18.60
N HIS A 535 -5.67 31.20 -18.90
CA HIS A 535 -5.16 32.36 -19.60
C HIS A 535 -5.85 32.53 -20.97
N TYR A 536 -5.90 31.46 -21.77
CA TYR A 536 -6.57 31.48 -23.09
C TYR A 536 -8.08 31.71 -22.98
N LEU A 537 -8.75 31.09 -21.99
CA LEU A 537 -10.17 31.34 -21.74
C LEU A 537 -10.45 32.81 -21.38
N ARG A 538 -9.61 33.43 -20.53
CA ARG A 538 -9.73 34.86 -20.19
C ARG A 538 -9.53 35.79 -21.36
N GLN A 539 -8.79 35.33 -22.40
CA GLN A 539 -8.59 36.04 -23.70
C GLN A 539 -9.71 35.74 -24.71
N GLY A 540 -10.75 34.98 -24.35
CA GLY A 540 -11.84 34.61 -25.24
C GLY A 540 -11.57 33.43 -26.17
N SER A 541 -10.40 32.81 -26.08
CA SER A 541 -10.01 31.63 -26.87
C SER A 541 -10.51 30.34 -26.21
N ARG A 542 -10.54 29.25 -26.99
CA ARG A 542 -10.96 27.90 -26.55
C ARG A 542 -9.85 26.91 -26.82
N PRO A 543 -8.91 26.75 -25.89
CA PRO A 543 -7.75 25.90 -26.08
C PRO A 543 -8.14 24.42 -26.06
N VAL A 544 -7.30 23.61 -26.68
CA VAL A 544 -7.39 22.16 -26.74
C VAL A 544 -6.25 21.59 -25.89
N ALA A 545 -6.60 20.68 -24.96
CA ALA A 545 -5.63 19.88 -24.23
C ALA A 545 -5.73 18.42 -24.70
N VAL A 546 -4.59 17.81 -25.08
CA VAL A 546 -4.51 16.43 -25.49
C VAL A 546 -3.68 15.66 -24.46
N VAL A 547 -4.32 14.74 -23.74
CA VAL A 547 -3.63 13.83 -22.83
C VAL A 547 -3.18 12.62 -23.63
N LEU A 548 -1.89 12.34 -23.64
CA LEU A 548 -1.29 11.21 -24.35
C LEU A 548 -0.80 10.17 -23.34
N ASP A 549 -1.25 8.92 -23.49
CA ASP A 549 -0.82 7.77 -22.66
C ASP A 549 0.11 6.89 -23.51
N CYS A 550 1.35 6.72 -23.05
CA CYS A 550 2.33 5.85 -23.71
C CYS A 550 2.14 4.40 -23.27
N THR A 551 1.97 3.49 -24.22
CA THR A 551 1.82 2.06 -23.95
C THR A 551 3.18 1.42 -23.66
N ALA A 552 3.35 0.84 -22.47
CA ALA A 552 4.59 0.14 -22.05
C ALA A 552 5.84 1.01 -22.29
N ALA A 553 5.75 2.30 -21.97
CA ALA A 553 6.78 3.30 -22.27
C ALA A 553 8.19 2.86 -21.91
N PHE A 554 8.40 2.52 -20.63
CA PHE A 554 9.71 2.08 -20.14
C PHE A 554 10.20 0.79 -20.77
N ASP A 555 9.30 -0.08 -21.21
CA ASP A 555 9.62 -1.44 -21.66
C ASP A 555 9.98 -1.49 -23.15
N ARG A 556 9.82 -0.37 -23.91
CA ARG A 556 10.02 -0.30 -25.36
C ARG A 556 11.23 0.50 -25.83
N ALA A 557 11.96 1.17 -24.93
CA ALA A 557 13.09 2.00 -25.32
C ALA A 557 14.19 1.18 -26.01
N LYS A 558 14.62 1.60 -27.18
CA LYS A 558 15.75 0.99 -27.91
C LYS A 558 17.08 1.35 -27.25
N PHE A 559 17.94 0.38 -27.02
CA PHE A 559 19.24 0.60 -26.35
C PHE A 559 20.19 1.49 -27.15
N ASP A 560 20.30 1.28 -28.46
CA ASP A 560 21.14 2.08 -29.35
C ASP A 560 20.78 3.55 -29.32
N ILE A 561 19.48 3.87 -29.38
CA ILE A 561 18.96 5.25 -29.29
C ILE A 561 19.19 5.81 -27.89
N LEU A 562 18.88 5.05 -26.84
CA LEU A 562 19.03 5.51 -25.45
C LEU A 562 20.47 5.88 -25.15
N PHE A 563 21.39 4.95 -25.38
CA PHE A 563 22.80 5.15 -25.06
C PHE A 563 23.50 6.12 -26.02
N GLY A 564 23.04 6.19 -27.28
CA GLY A 564 23.44 7.25 -28.22
C GLY A 564 23.14 8.63 -27.68
N ARG A 565 21.93 8.85 -27.18
CA ARG A 565 21.53 10.14 -26.54
C ARG A 565 22.30 10.48 -25.26
N LEU A 566 22.78 9.48 -24.51
CA LEU A 566 23.66 9.74 -23.38
C LEU A 566 25.03 10.27 -23.85
N LEU A 567 25.57 9.71 -24.94
CA LEU A 567 26.79 10.25 -25.58
C LEU A 567 26.59 11.66 -26.11
N ASP A 568 25.45 11.96 -26.76
CA ASP A 568 25.10 13.28 -27.25
C ASP A 568 25.06 14.35 -26.15
N ARG A 569 24.80 13.93 -24.91
CA ARG A 569 24.83 14.76 -23.68
C ARG A 569 26.19 14.79 -23.00
N ALA A 570 27.22 14.36 -23.69
CA ALA A 570 28.57 14.26 -23.15
C ALA A 570 28.69 13.46 -21.82
N VAL A 571 27.81 12.45 -21.63
CA VAL A 571 28.11 11.43 -20.62
C VAL A 571 29.37 10.68 -21.04
N PRO A 572 30.38 10.48 -20.18
CA PRO A 572 31.64 9.87 -20.57
C PRO A 572 31.43 8.52 -21.26
N ALA A 573 32.15 8.29 -22.36
CA ALA A 573 31.99 7.08 -23.17
C ALA A 573 32.23 5.79 -22.37
N ILE A 574 33.19 5.81 -21.43
CA ILE A 574 33.46 4.69 -20.53
C ILE A 574 32.25 4.36 -19.62
N VAL A 575 31.47 5.37 -19.19
CA VAL A 575 30.24 5.19 -18.41
C VAL A 575 29.13 4.65 -19.29
N VAL A 576 28.97 5.18 -20.51
CA VAL A 576 27.95 4.68 -21.45
C VAL A 576 28.22 3.24 -21.85
N ARG A 577 29.50 2.86 -22.04
CA ARG A 577 29.90 1.49 -22.32
C ARG A 577 29.41 0.50 -21.27
N ILE A 578 29.66 0.79 -19.99
CA ILE A 578 29.27 -0.12 -18.90
C ILE A 578 27.75 -0.16 -18.69
N LEU A 579 27.06 0.95 -18.87
CA LEU A 579 25.60 0.98 -18.82
C LEU A 579 25.01 0.13 -19.95
N ALA A 580 25.47 0.31 -21.19
CA ALA A 580 25.02 -0.49 -22.33
C ALA A 580 25.25 -1.98 -22.13
N PHE A 581 26.45 -2.38 -21.64
CA PHE A 581 26.75 -3.75 -21.25
C PHE A 581 25.77 -4.28 -20.20
N SER A 582 25.56 -3.53 -19.11
CA SER A 582 24.71 -3.97 -18.01
C SER A 582 23.23 -4.14 -18.39
N TYR A 583 22.76 -3.43 -19.42
CA TYR A 583 21.41 -3.57 -19.95
C TYR A 583 21.30 -4.74 -20.94
N LYS A 584 22.30 -4.94 -21.82
CA LYS A 584 22.29 -6.01 -22.83
C LYS A 584 22.50 -7.40 -22.23
N GLU A 585 23.40 -7.53 -21.25
CA GLU A 585 23.74 -8.82 -20.64
C GLU A 585 22.85 -9.20 -19.46
N GLN A 586 21.76 -8.47 -19.25
CA GLN A 586 20.84 -8.76 -18.16
C GLN A 586 19.96 -9.97 -18.45
N LEU A 587 19.86 -10.86 -17.45
CA LEU A 587 18.96 -12.00 -17.44
C LEU A 587 17.81 -11.77 -16.46
N ALA A 588 16.60 -12.09 -16.88
CA ALA A 588 15.41 -11.96 -16.07
C ALA A 588 14.74 -13.31 -15.80
N TRP A 589 14.09 -13.40 -14.66
CA TRP A 589 13.19 -14.48 -14.27
C TRP A 589 11.96 -13.89 -13.57
N VAL A 590 10.85 -14.64 -13.53
CA VAL A 590 9.60 -14.15 -12.94
C VAL A 590 9.32 -14.86 -11.63
N ARG A 591 8.83 -14.09 -10.64
CA ARG A 591 8.32 -14.60 -9.37
C ARG A 591 6.81 -14.37 -9.29
N TRP A 592 6.07 -15.44 -9.06
CA TRP A 592 4.64 -15.41 -8.77
C TRP A 592 4.37 -16.15 -7.47
N GLY A 593 3.78 -15.48 -6.48
CA GLY A 593 3.57 -16.07 -5.16
C GLY A 593 4.88 -16.58 -4.54
N ARG A 594 4.95 -17.87 -4.33
CA ARG A 594 6.15 -18.58 -3.85
C ARG A 594 6.95 -19.24 -4.95
N ALA A 595 6.41 -19.35 -6.15
CA ALA A 595 7.06 -19.98 -7.29
C ALA A 595 7.90 -19.00 -8.10
N CYS A 596 8.90 -19.56 -8.79
CA CYS A 596 9.76 -18.86 -9.74
C CYS A 596 9.77 -19.63 -11.07
N THR A 597 10.06 -18.92 -12.17
CA THR A 597 10.23 -19.58 -13.48
C THR A 597 11.41 -20.55 -13.47
N SER A 598 11.33 -21.53 -14.35
CA SER A 598 12.38 -22.54 -14.51
C SER A 598 13.62 -22.00 -15.20
N ASN A 599 13.41 -21.10 -16.18
CA ASN A 599 14.43 -20.56 -17.04
C ASN A 599 14.50 -19.04 -16.94
N THR A 600 15.66 -18.47 -17.25
CA THR A 600 15.85 -17.04 -17.44
C THR A 600 15.68 -16.68 -18.90
N PHE A 601 15.33 -15.39 -19.17
CA PHE A 601 15.29 -14.83 -20.51
C PHE A 601 16.08 -13.52 -20.59
N GLY A 602 16.60 -13.19 -21.78
CA GLY A 602 17.35 -11.95 -22.03
C GLY A 602 16.44 -10.74 -22.15
N ILE A 603 17.01 -9.54 -21.96
CA ILE A 603 16.34 -8.25 -22.14
C ILE A 603 17.07 -7.51 -23.25
N GLU A 604 16.39 -7.23 -24.39
CA GLU A 604 16.96 -6.60 -25.57
C GLU A 604 16.51 -5.17 -25.78
N ASN A 605 15.49 -4.72 -25.07
CA ASN A 605 14.99 -3.34 -25.08
C ASN A 605 14.37 -2.98 -23.74
N GLY A 606 14.14 -1.68 -23.54
CA GLY A 606 13.44 -1.15 -22.37
C GLY A 606 14.36 -0.62 -21.28
N THR A 607 13.81 0.28 -20.47
CA THR A 607 14.42 0.75 -19.21
C THR A 607 13.78 0.05 -18.04
N ARG A 608 14.55 -0.49 -17.13
CA ARG A 608 14.08 -1.33 -16.02
C ARG A 608 13.07 -0.60 -15.10
N GLN A 609 11.83 -1.06 -15.02
CA GLN A 609 10.87 -0.53 -14.04
C GLN A 609 11.30 -0.89 -12.61
N GLY A 610 11.87 0.08 -11.87
CA GLY A 610 12.40 -0.14 -10.50
C GLY A 610 13.90 0.09 -10.35
N SER A 611 14.62 0.38 -11.44
CA SER A 611 15.99 0.92 -11.40
C SER A 611 16.00 2.37 -10.92
N VAL A 612 17.13 2.83 -10.42
CA VAL A 612 17.31 4.20 -9.92
C VAL A 612 17.47 5.20 -11.08
N ALA A 613 18.14 4.79 -12.14
CA ALA A 613 18.46 5.65 -13.29
C ALA A 613 17.36 5.67 -14.37
N SER A 614 16.49 4.66 -14.43
CA SER A 614 15.49 4.52 -15.50
C SER A 614 14.58 5.74 -15.72
N PRO A 615 14.10 6.44 -14.66
CA PRO A 615 13.29 7.64 -14.89
C PRO A 615 14.06 8.77 -15.60
N ALA A 616 15.33 8.96 -15.25
CA ALA A 616 16.19 9.96 -15.91
C ALA A 616 16.50 9.54 -17.35
N PHE A 617 16.79 8.27 -17.57
CA PHE A 617 17.07 7.72 -18.90
C PHE A 617 15.84 7.81 -19.82
N TRP A 618 14.66 7.51 -19.34
CA TRP A 618 13.42 7.68 -20.09
C TRP A 618 13.16 9.15 -20.42
N SER A 619 13.37 10.06 -19.48
CA SER A 619 13.23 11.51 -19.74
C SER A 619 14.19 11.98 -20.82
N VAL A 620 15.45 11.50 -20.82
CA VAL A 620 16.43 11.77 -21.89
C VAL A 620 16.00 11.15 -23.21
N TYR A 621 15.42 9.93 -23.17
CA TYR A 621 14.91 9.24 -24.36
C TYR A 621 13.79 10.02 -25.06
N LEU A 622 12.92 10.66 -24.28
CA LEU A 622 11.78 11.41 -24.79
C LEU A 622 12.10 12.88 -25.15
N ASP A 623 13.20 13.42 -24.64
CA ASP A 623 13.54 14.84 -24.69
C ASP A 623 13.54 15.48 -26.09
N PRO A 624 14.04 14.84 -27.17
CA PRO A 624 14.00 15.43 -28.50
C PRO A 624 12.57 15.70 -29.02
N LEU A 625 11.55 15.04 -28.51
CA LEU A 625 10.16 15.37 -28.85
C LEU A 625 9.79 16.78 -28.36
N PHE A 626 10.24 17.17 -27.18
CA PHE A 626 9.99 18.51 -26.62
C PHE A 626 10.65 19.58 -27.51
N THR A 627 11.86 19.32 -27.94
CA THR A 627 12.60 20.21 -28.85
C THR A 627 11.85 20.40 -30.18
N ARG A 628 11.42 19.28 -30.82
CA ARG A 628 10.66 19.32 -32.10
C ARG A 628 9.35 20.10 -31.97
N LEU A 629 8.59 19.85 -30.87
CA LEU A 629 7.34 20.56 -30.60
C LEU A 629 7.55 22.05 -30.35
N ARG A 630 8.60 22.41 -29.61
CA ARG A 630 8.97 23.81 -29.35
C ARG A 630 9.39 24.54 -30.60
N GLU A 631 10.23 23.94 -31.43
CA GLU A 631 10.71 24.51 -32.69
C GLU A 631 9.59 24.69 -33.71
N ALA A 632 8.65 23.76 -33.76
CA ALA A 632 7.48 23.86 -34.65
C ALA A 632 6.50 24.98 -34.23
N GLY A 633 6.46 25.38 -32.95
CA GLY A 633 5.74 26.54 -32.43
C GLY A 633 4.21 26.44 -32.42
N PHE A 634 3.61 25.27 -32.67
CA PHE A 634 2.14 25.11 -32.76
C PHE A 634 1.42 25.10 -31.39
N GLY A 635 2.12 25.05 -30.29
CA GLY A 635 1.54 25.00 -28.95
C GLY A 635 1.13 26.35 -28.39
N CYS A 636 0.55 26.32 -27.18
CA CYS A 636 0.22 27.53 -26.44
C CYS A 636 1.47 28.32 -26.03
N HIS A 637 1.31 29.66 -25.97
CA HIS A 637 2.30 30.60 -25.46
C HIS A 637 1.66 31.49 -24.40
N VAL A 638 2.36 31.79 -23.32
CA VAL A 638 1.91 32.70 -22.27
C VAL A 638 3.03 33.65 -21.90
N GLY A 639 2.81 34.97 -22.08
CA GLY A 639 3.83 36.00 -21.84
C GLY A 639 5.09 35.85 -22.73
N GLY A 640 4.91 35.39 -23.97
CA GLY A 640 5.99 35.17 -24.91
C GLY A 640 6.79 33.87 -24.74
N VAL A 641 6.52 33.05 -23.71
CA VAL A 641 7.17 31.75 -23.52
C VAL A 641 6.29 30.60 -24.03
N TYR A 642 6.92 29.59 -24.62
CA TYR A 642 6.24 28.39 -25.11
C TYR A 642 5.83 27.50 -23.94
N VAL A 643 4.57 27.09 -23.91
CA VAL A 643 3.98 26.16 -22.90
C VAL A 643 3.10 25.09 -23.56
N GLY A 644 3.41 24.76 -24.83
CA GLY A 644 2.59 23.84 -25.64
C GLY A 644 2.68 22.37 -25.25
N VAL A 645 3.72 21.97 -24.51
CA VAL A 645 3.86 20.59 -24.05
C VAL A 645 4.22 20.56 -22.55
N VAL A 646 3.59 19.69 -21.79
CA VAL A 646 3.92 19.44 -20.38
C VAL A 646 4.11 17.94 -20.21
N GLY A 647 5.31 17.54 -19.74
CA GLY A 647 5.63 16.14 -19.48
C GLY A 647 5.91 15.85 -18.01
N TYR A 648 5.49 14.69 -17.58
CA TYR A 648 5.89 14.13 -16.29
C TYR A 648 6.28 12.66 -16.47
N CYS A 649 7.53 12.46 -16.85
CA CYS A 649 8.08 11.18 -17.27
C CYS A 649 7.41 10.67 -18.56
N ASP A 650 6.54 9.67 -18.46
CA ASP A 650 5.77 9.07 -19.56
C ASP A 650 4.39 9.73 -19.79
N ASP A 651 3.90 10.47 -18.80
CA ASP A 651 2.67 11.26 -18.94
C ASP A 651 2.95 12.52 -19.76
N LEU A 652 2.35 12.62 -20.95
CA LEU A 652 2.45 13.77 -21.83
C LEU A 652 1.11 14.48 -21.98
N LEU A 653 1.14 15.80 -21.97
CA LEU A 653 -0.02 16.64 -22.23
C LEU A 653 0.36 17.74 -23.22
N LEU A 654 -0.38 17.84 -24.34
CA LEU A 654 -0.22 18.90 -25.32
C LEU A 654 -1.26 19.99 -25.06
N LEU A 655 -0.83 21.26 -25.19
CA LEU A 655 -1.68 22.45 -25.05
C LEU A 655 -1.62 23.25 -26.37
N ALA A 656 -2.74 23.34 -27.04
CA ALA A 656 -2.83 24.04 -28.32
C ALA A 656 -3.91 25.13 -28.28
N PRO A 657 -3.68 26.28 -28.96
CA PRO A 657 -4.67 27.36 -29.03
C PRO A 657 -5.91 26.98 -29.84
N THR A 658 -5.75 26.08 -30.82
CA THR A 658 -6.80 25.64 -31.74
C THR A 658 -6.75 24.14 -32.00
N ARG A 659 -7.84 23.59 -32.54
CA ARG A 659 -7.92 22.20 -32.99
C ARG A 659 -6.84 21.85 -33.99
N ASP A 660 -6.61 22.74 -35.00
CA ASP A 660 -5.68 22.49 -36.09
C ASP A 660 -4.22 22.52 -35.62
N SER A 661 -3.90 23.43 -34.69
CA SER A 661 -2.59 23.41 -34.02
C SER A 661 -2.38 22.10 -33.25
N ALA A 662 -3.41 21.60 -32.57
CA ALA A 662 -3.32 20.32 -31.85
C ALA A 662 -3.08 19.16 -32.83
N GLN A 663 -3.73 19.14 -34.00
CA GLN A 663 -3.51 18.11 -35.02
C GLN A 663 -2.06 18.11 -35.53
N LYS A 664 -1.51 19.27 -35.82
CA LYS A 664 -0.10 19.41 -36.25
C LYS A 664 0.89 18.94 -35.18
N MET A 665 0.59 19.21 -33.91
CA MET A 665 1.40 18.68 -32.81
C MET A 665 1.33 17.15 -32.72
N LEU A 666 0.16 16.57 -32.99
CA LEU A 666 -0.01 15.10 -33.00
C LEU A 666 0.78 14.46 -34.16
N GLU A 667 0.83 15.09 -35.35
CA GLU A 667 1.62 14.63 -36.50
C GLU A 667 3.12 14.57 -36.16
N ILE A 668 3.63 15.56 -35.42
CA ILE A 668 5.01 15.57 -34.92
C ILE A 668 5.22 14.42 -33.95
N CYS A 669 4.26 14.19 -33.04
CA CYS A 669 4.31 13.07 -32.10
C CYS A 669 4.32 11.71 -32.82
N GLU A 670 3.52 11.53 -33.88
CA GLU A 670 3.47 10.30 -34.69
C GLU A 670 4.81 10.00 -35.36
N SER A 671 5.40 11.01 -36.05
CA SER A 671 6.71 10.84 -36.68
C SER A 671 7.77 10.47 -35.64
N PHE A 672 7.81 11.16 -34.51
CA PHE A 672 8.76 10.86 -33.44
C PHE A 672 8.60 9.46 -32.89
N THR A 673 7.36 9.00 -32.64
CA THR A 673 7.11 7.68 -32.10
C THR A 673 7.45 6.54 -33.04
N ALA A 674 7.24 6.73 -34.33
CA ALA A 674 7.64 5.78 -35.39
C ALA A 674 9.17 5.56 -35.39
N GLU A 675 9.94 6.63 -35.28
CA GLU A 675 11.40 6.60 -35.27
C GLU A 675 11.97 5.94 -33.98
N ASN A 676 11.25 6.08 -32.85
CA ASN A 676 11.75 5.79 -31.51
C ASN A 676 11.08 4.60 -30.84
N ASN A 677 10.35 3.76 -31.57
CA ASN A 677 9.63 2.59 -31.02
C ASN A 677 8.73 2.93 -29.83
N ILE A 678 8.15 4.12 -29.79
CA ILE A 678 7.16 4.52 -28.80
C ILE A 678 5.78 4.23 -29.37
N GLN A 679 4.83 3.91 -28.54
CA GLN A 679 3.45 3.65 -28.97
C GLN A 679 2.48 4.38 -28.06
N PHE A 680 1.61 5.21 -28.63
CA PHE A 680 0.51 5.81 -27.89
C PHE A 680 -0.67 4.85 -27.75
N SER A 681 -1.35 4.93 -26.62
CA SER A 681 -2.54 4.13 -26.36
C SER A 681 -3.74 4.72 -27.11
N THR A 682 -4.02 4.17 -28.28
CA THR A 682 -5.22 4.42 -29.06
C THR A 682 -6.03 3.14 -29.22
N ASN A 683 -7.34 3.23 -29.49
CA ASN A 683 -8.20 2.07 -29.69
C ASN A 683 -9.12 2.30 -30.90
N GLU A 684 -9.57 1.25 -31.58
CA GLU A 684 -10.57 1.33 -32.64
C GLU A 684 -11.88 1.92 -32.13
N ASP A 685 -12.29 1.50 -30.94
CA ASP A 685 -13.36 2.14 -30.20
C ASP A 685 -12.78 3.36 -29.44
N PRO A 686 -13.11 4.61 -29.86
CA PRO A 686 -12.55 5.81 -29.23
C PRO A 686 -12.84 5.86 -27.71
N VAL A 687 -13.93 5.29 -27.23
CA VAL A 687 -14.30 5.29 -25.80
C VAL A 687 -13.28 4.51 -24.97
N LYS A 688 -12.66 3.47 -25.54
CA LYS A 688 -11.64 2.65 -24.91
C LYS A 688 -10.23 3.22 -25.01
N SER A 689 -10.02 4.27 -25.81
CA SER A 689 -8.74 4.95 -25.91
C SER A 689 -8.36 5.58 -24.56
N LYS A 690 -7.09 5.43 -24.16
CA LYS A 690 -6.58 6.12 -22.98
C LYS A 690 -6.06 7.52 -23.33
N SER A 691 -5.55 7.72 -24.53
CA SER A 691 -5.28 9.06 -25.05
C SER A 691 -6.59 9.77 -25.33
N LYS A 692 -6.75 11.02 -24.84
CA LYS A 692 -8.04 11.74 -24.81
C LYS A 692 -7.84 13.21 -25.13
N VAL A 693 -8.90 13.84 -25.63
CA VAL A 693 -8.90 15.25 -25.98
C VAL A 693 -9.94 16.01 -25.16
N LEU A 694 -9.50 17.08 -24.53
CA LEU A 694 -10.32 18.01 -23.77
C LEU A 694 -10.44 19.32 -24.57
N TYR A 695 -11.67 19.66 -25.05
CA TYR A 695 -11.97 20.96 -25.62
C TYR A 695 -12.45 21.90 -24.52
N VAL A 696 -11.66 22.93 -24.21
CA VAL A 696 -11.94 23.79 -23.06
C VAL A 696 -12.80 24.98 -23.51
N VAL A 697 -14.06 24.95 -23.07
CA VAL A 697 -15.09 25.92 -23.52
C VAL A 697 -15.41 27.01 -22.48
N GLY A 698 -14.94 26.81 -21.25
CA GLY A 698 -15.23 27.69 -20.11
C GLY A 698 -16.64 27.48 -19.50
N PRO A 699 -16.94 28.17 -18.38
CA PRO A 699 -18.16 27.92 -17.58
C PRO A 699 -19.49 28.17 -18.30
N ARG A 700 -19.47 28.99 -19.36
CA ARG A 700 -20.69 29.40 -20.10
C ARG A 700 -20.81 28.72 -21.47
N GLY A 701 -19.89 27.81 -21.82
CA GLY A 701 -19.77 27.28 -23.17
C GLY A 701 -20.37 25.89 -23.42
N GLY A 702 -21.14 25.34 -22.50
CA GLY A 702 -21.59 23.93 -22.50
C GLY A 702 -22.47 23.48 -23.67
N ALA A 703 -23.02 24.36 -24.48
CA ALA A 703 -23.88 24.03 -25.63
C ALA A 703 -23.21 24.21 -26.99
N LEU A 704 -21.89 24.44 -27.05
CA LEU A 704 -21.21 24.74 -28.32
C LEU A 704 -20.86 23.45 -29.07
N PRO A 705 -20.98 23.47 -30.41
CA PRO A 705 -20.59 22.33 -31.22
C PRO A 705 -19.08 22.04 -31.05
N ARG A 706 -18.77 20.78 -30.85
CA ARG A 706 -17.38 20.32 -30.80
C ARG A 706 -16.78 20.38 -32.21
N PRO A 707 -15.49 20.77 -32.32
CA PRO A 707 -14.81 20.72 -33.63
C PRO A 707 -14.64 19.26 -34.10
N ALA A 708 -14.22 19.08 -35.34
CA ALA A 708 -13.94 17.76 -35.91
C ALA A 708 -12.94 16.98 -35.01
N PRO A 709 -13.10 15.68 -34.84
CA PRO A 709 -12.20 14.87 -34.03
C PRO A 709 -10.74 14.98 -34.46
N LEU A 710 -9.82 14.83 -33.53
CA LEU A 710 -8.39 14.69 -33.76
C LEU A 710 -8.05 13.26 -34.11
N VAL A 711 -7.05 13.09 -34.97
CA VAL A 711 -6.54 11.78 -35.42
C VAL A 711 -5.14 11.57 -34.82
N LEU A 712 -4.87 10.38 -34.31
CA LEU A 712 -3.56 9.93 -33.84
C LEU A 712 -3.32 8.49 -34.30
N CYS A 713 -2.24 8.26 -35.06
CA CYS A 713 -1.92 6.95 -35.65
C CYS A 713 -3.09 6.32 -36.43
N GLY A 714 -3.75 7.14 -37.27
CA GLY A 714 -4.90 6.74 -38.11
C GLY A 714 -6.21 6.47 -37.31
N ARG A 715 -6.25 6.75 -36.00
CA ARG A 715 -7.43 6.52 -35.16
C ARG A 715 -7.97 7.81 -34.59
N LEU A 716 -9.30 7.88 -34.42
CA LEU A 716 -9.96 9.04 -33.83
C LEU A 716 -9.75 9.07 -32.34
N LEU A 717 -9.40 10.23 -31.79
CA LEU A 717 -9.32 10.47 -30.35
C LEU A 717 -10.67 10.95 -29.80
N PRO A 718 -11.09 10.45 -28.62
CA PRO A 718 -12.37 10.83 -28.02
C PRO A 718 -12.30 12.25 -27.43
N TRP A 719 -13.31 13.07 -27.70
CA TRP A 719 -13.58 14.27 -26.96
C TRP A 719 -14.19 13.92 -25.59
N VAL A 720 -13.56 14.39 -24.52
CA VAL A 720 -14.04 14.15 -23.14
C VAL A 720 -14.36 15.47 -22.44
N GLU A 721 -15.28 15.43 -21.50
CA GLU A 721 -15.60 16.59 -20.63
C GLU A 721 -14.63 16.67 -19.45
N ARG A 722 -14.03 15.53 -19.06
CA ARG A 722 -13.10 15.38 -17.97
C ARG A 722 -11.95 14.46 -18.35
N ALA A 723 -10.73 14.88 -18.02
CA ALA A 723 -9.53 14.06 -18.13
C ALA A 723 -8.74 14.08 -16.80
N ASP A 724 -8.16 12.96 -16.42
CA ASP A 724 -7.24 12.89 -15.29
C ASP A 724 -5.83 13.29 -15.75
N HIS A 725 -5.16 14.16 -14.97
CA HIS A 725 -3.78 14.53 -15.18
C HIS A 725 -3.05 14.58 -13.83
N LEU A 726 -2.08 13.69 -13.63
CA LEU A 726 -1.24 13.62 -12.42
C LEU A 726 -2.03 13.61 -11.10
N GLY A 727 -3.19 12.94 -11.09
CA GLY A 727 -4.06 12.84 -9.92
C GLY A 727 -5.00 14.03 -9.68
N HIS A 728 -5.15 14.89 -10.68
CA HIS A 728 -6.12 16.00 -10.71
C HIS A 728 -7.12 15.82 -11.85
N ALA A 729 -8.34 16.30 -11.63
CA ALA A 729 -9.37 16.33 -12.66
C ALA A 729 -9.28 17.66 -13.46
N LEU A 730 -8.92 17.56 -14.74
CA LEU A 730 -9.09 18.65 -15.69
C LEU A 730 -10.50 18.57 -16.27
N HIS A 731 -11.22 19.68 -16.34
CA HIS A 731 -12.59 19.73 -16.84
C HIS A 731 -12.73 20.75 -17.97
N GLN A 732 -13.69 20.51 -18.90
CA GLN A 732 -13.91 21.38 -20.07
C GLN A 732 -14.33 22.82 -19.71
N ASP A 733 -14.82 23.09 -18.48
CA ASP A 733 -15.05 24.45 -18.01
C ASP A 733 -13.77 25.21 -17.66
N GLY A 734 -12.63 24.50 -17.65
CA GLY A 734 -11.31 25.02 -17.30
C GLY A 734 -11.16 25.37 -15.82
N LEU A 735 -12.10 25.04 -14.93
CA LEU A 735 -12.09 25.38 -13.53
C LEU A 735 -11.79 24.16 -12.64
N MET A 736 -11.32 24.45 -11.43
CA MET A 736 -11.06 23.42 -10.41
C MET A 736 -12.32 22.95 -9.67
N ARG A 737 -13.51 23.30 -10.13
CA ARG A 737 -14.79 22.98 -9.48
C ARG A 737 -14.96 21.48 -9.25
N GLN A 738 -14.68 20.69 -10.29
CA GLN A 738 -14.84 19.26 -10.22
C GLN A 738 -13.81 18.63 -9.27
N ASP A 739 -12.57 19.10 -9.29
CA ASP A 739 -11.53 18.63 -8.35
C ASP A 739 -11.93 18.95 -6.88
N CYS A 740 -12.44 20.15 -6.61
CA CYS A 740 -12.98 20.50 -5.28
C CYS A 740 -14.12 19.58 -4.85
N ARG A 741 -15.08 19.27 -5.73
CA ARG A 741 -16.21 18.38 -5.45
C ARG A 741 -15.76 16.96 -5.13
N GLU A 742 -14.84 16.42 -5.92
CA GLU A 742 -14.27 15.07 -5.72
C GLU A 742 -13.47 14.99 -4.42
N LYS A 743 -12.64 15.99 -4.12
CA LYS A 743 -11.87 16.04 -2.87
C LYS A 743 -12.79 16.20 -1.66
N ARG A 744 -13.88 17.01 -1.78
CA ARG A 744 -14.90 17.12 -0.75
C ARG A 744 -15.61 15.79 -0.48
N ALA A 745 -16.05 15.10 -1.54
CA ALA A 745 -16.70 13.78 -1.40
C ALA A 745 -15.77 12.76 -0.72
N LYS A 746 -14.51 12.73 -1.12
CA LYS A 746 -13.50 11.87 -0.51
C LYS A 746 -13.19 12.23 0.95
N TYR A 747 -13.18 13.52 1.28
CA TYR A 747 -13.03 13.97 2.67
C TYR A 747 -14.18 13.45 3.53
N ILE A 748 -15.43 13.63 3.07
CA ILE A 748 -16.62 13.18 3.78
C ILE A 748 -16.60 11.67 3.97
N ASP A 749 -16.41 10.90 2.90
CA ASP A 749 -16.33 9.43 2.94
C ASP A 749 -15.30 8.95 3.95
N THR A 750 -14.08 9.51 3.89
CA THR A 750 -12.99 9.09 4.77
C THR A 750 -13.25 9.51 6.23
N SER A 751 -13.79 10.70 6.47
CA SER A 751 -14.11 11.16 7.82
C SER A 751 -15.24 10.35 8.47
N VAL A 752 -16.23 9.91 7.68
CA VAL A 752 -17.28 9.00 8.15
C VAL A 752 -16.70 7.64 8.53
N LYS A 753 -15.85 7.05 7.66
CA LYS A 753 -15.17 5.77 7.95
C LYS A 753 -14.31 5.83 9.21
N ILE A 754 -13.58 6.93 9.42
CA ILE A 754 -12.79 7.15 10.65
C ILE A 754 -13.73 7.19 11.86
N ARG A 755 -14.82 7.94 11.78
CA ARG A 755 -15.79 8.04 12.87
C ARG A 755 -16.42 6.68 13.19
N GLU A 756 -16.83 5.90 12.20
CA GLU A 756 -17.40 4.57 12.39
C GLU A 756 -16.39 3.59 13.02
N ALA A 757 -15.14 3.61 12.55
CA ALA A 757 -14.09 2.75 13.07
C ALA A 757 -13.66 3.10 14.50
N PHE A 758 -13.71 4.39 14.84
CA PHE A 758 -13.28 4.93 16.15
C PHE A 758 -14.44 5.53 16.95
N TYR A 759 -15.66 5.02 16.76
CA TYR A 759 -16.88 5.54 17.41
C TYR A 759 -16.77 5.68 18.93
N PHE A 760 -16.04 4.74 19.59
CA PHE A 760 -15.84 4.78 21.03
C PHE A 760 -14.62 5.60 21.48
N ALA A 761 -13.84 6.14 20.56
CA ALA A 761 -12.70 6.99 20.88
C ALA A 761 -13.21 8.40 21.29
N HIS A 762 -12.39 9.11 22.09
CA HIS A 762 -12.72 10.47 22.45
C HIS A 762 -12.82 11.36 21.21
N PRO A 763 -13.76 12.33 21.12
CA PRO A 763 -13.89 13.20 19.96
C PRO A 763 -12.59 13.89 19.51
N HIS A 764 -11.73 14.30 20.44
CA HIS A 764 -10.41 14.86 20.11
C HIS A 764 -9.50 13.86 19.37
N GLU A 765 -9.57 12.57 19.71
CA GLU A 765 -8.80 11.53 19.03
C GLU A 765 -9.32 11.32 17.60
N GLN A 766 -10.64 11.31 17.41
CA GLN A 766 -11.27 11.23 16.08
C GLN A 766 -10.91 12.44 15.22
N ILE A 767 -10.91 13.65 15.80
CA ILE A 767 -10.50 14.88 15.12
C ILE A 767 -9.02 14.81 14.74
N LEU A 768 -8.14 14.37 15.65
CA LEU A 768 -6.71 14.22 15.37
C LEU A 768 -6.45 13.24 14.22
N ALA A 769 -7.15 12.10 14.19
CA ALA A 769 -7.07 11.15 13.09
C ALA A 769 -7.52 11.77 11.76
N THR A 770 -8.65 12.51 11.77
CA THR A 770 -9.19 13.19 10.60
C THR A 770 -8.22 14.27 10.11
N GLU A 771 -7.69 15.10 11.03
CA GLU A 771 -6.69 16.14 10.69
C GLU A 771 -5.43 15.56 10.07
N LYS A 772 -4.87 14.52 10.65
CA LYS A 772 -3.64 13.90 10.10
C LYS A 772 -3.86 13.20 8.77
N TYR A 773 -5.08 12.69 8.50
CA TYR A 773 -5.30 11.79 7.39
C TYR A 773 -6.13 12.37 6.24
N CYS A 774 -7.07 13.28 6.52
CA CYS A 774 -7.98 13.83 5.52
C CYS A 774 -7.58 15.22 5.02
N THR A 775 -6.86 16.03 5.82
CA THR A 775 -6.61 17.44 5.52
C THR A 775 -5.44 17.67 4.56
N ALA A 776 -4.71 16.63 4.18
CA ALA A 776 -3.65 16.76 3.18
C ALA A 776 -4.18 17.33 1.85
N LEU A 777 -5.38 16.96 1.44
CA LEU A 777 -6.12 17.42 0.25
C LEU A 777 -5.17 17.70 -0.92
N TYR A 778 -4.62 16.62 -1.47
CA TYR A 778 -3.65 16.71 -2.57
C TYR A 778 -4.14 17.65 -3.68
N GLY A 779 -3.34 18.66 -4.00
CA GLY A 779 -3.64 19.67 -5.00
C GLY A 779 -4.47 20.87 -4.53
N SER A 780 -4.87 20.96 -3.26
CA SER A 780 -5.66 22.09 -2.74
C SER A 780 -4.97 23.45 -2.89
N ASN A 781 -3.66 23.47 -3.00
CA ASN A 781 -2.86 24.67 -3.27
C ASN A 781 -3.02 25.23 -4.71
N LEU A 782 -3.70 24.48 -5.61
CA LEU A 782 -4.03 24.93 -6.96
C LEU A 782 -5.39 25.65 -7.02
N TRP A 783 -6.21 25.55 -5.99
CA TRP A 783 -7.56 26.07 -5.98
C TRP A 783 -7.59 27.59 -5.84
N ASP A 784 -8.61 28.23 -6.39
CA ASP A 784 -9.05 29.55 -5.98
C ASP A 784 -9.77 29.41 -4.63
N LEU A 785 -9.11 29.85 -3.55
CA LEU A 785 -9.58 29.69 -2.16
C LEU A 785 -10.68 30.71 -1.81
N SER A 786 -10.95 31.67 -2.68
CA SER A 786 -12.08 32.60 -2.58
C SER A 786 -13.36 32.05 -3.26
N SER A 787 -13.27 30.92 -3.97
CA SER A 787 -14.38 30.35 -4.73
C SER A 787 -15.43 29.67 -3.83
N PRO A 788 -16.71 29.65 -4.24
CA PRO A 788 -17.76 28.91 -3.53
C PRO A 788 -17.46 27.42 -3.38
N GLU A 789 -16.76 26.84 -4.34
CA GLU A 789 -16.39 25.42 -4.34
C GLU A 789 -15.34 25.09 -3.25
N ALA A 790 -14.37 25.97 -3.03
CA ALA A 790 -13.44 25.86 -1.92
C ALA A 790 -14.19 26.01 -0.56
N GLU A 791 -15.12 26.94 -0.47
CA GLU A 791 -15.94 27.13 0.73
C GLU A 791 -16.77 25.88 1.08
N MET A 792 -17.28 25.14 0.07
CA MET A 792 -17.97 23.86 0.31
C MET A 792 -17.05 22.82 0.96
N VAL A 793 -15.74 22.81 0.65
CA VAL A 793 -14.77 21.93 1.28
C VAL A 793 -14.52 22.35 2.73
N PHE A 794 -14.38 23.67 2.98
CA PHE A 794 -14.22 24.20 4.35
C PHE A 794 -15.45 23.94 5.22
N ALA A 795 -16.64 24.07 4.65
CA ALA A 795 -17.89 23.72 5.34
C ALA A 795 -17.98 22.23 5.68
N ALA A 796 -17.54 21.34 4.78
CA ALA A 796 -17.46 19.91 5.05
C ALA A 796 -16.47 19.60 6.19
N TRP A 797 -15.33 20.28 6.22
CA TRP A 797 -14.35 20.17 7.30
C TRP A 797 -14.93 20.60 8.65
N ARG A 798 -15.59 21.78 8.72
CA ARG A 798 -16.29 22.24 9.93
C ARG A 798 -17.36 21.25 10.39
N THR A 799 -18.12 20.69 9.43
CA THR A 799 -19.14 19.67 9.71
C THR A 799 -18.53 18.39 10.28
N GLY A 800 -17.39 17.93 9.76
CA GLY A 800 -16.69 16.77 10.29
C GLY A 800 -16.33 16.91 11.77
N HIS A 801 -15.87 18.09 12.20
CA HIS A 801 -15.55 18.37 13.60
C HIS A 801 -16.79 18.40 14.50
N LYS A 802 -17.87 19.05 14.03
CA LYS A 802 -19.15 19.04 14.74
C LYS A 802 -19.70 17.64 14.91
N LEU A 803 -19.62 16.81 13.88
CA LEU A 803 -20.08 15.42 13.92
C LEU A 803 -19.23 14.54 14.86
N ALA A 804 -17.93 14.77 15.00
CA ALA A 804 -17.08 14.06 15.95
C ALA A 804 -17.58 14.27 17.40
N TRP A 805 -18.05 15.47 17.72
CA TRP A 805 -18.69 15.79 19.00
C TRP A 805 -20.18 15.40 19.07
N GLY A 806 -20.77 14.91 17.96
CA GLY A 806 -22.20 14.60 17.87
C GLY A 806 -23.09 15.83 18.07
N VAL A 807 -22.63 17.03 17.73
CA VAL A 807 -23.44 18.25 17.78
C VAL A 807 -24.06 18.55 16.41
N HIS A 808 -25.18 19.31 16.42
CA HIS A 808 -25.90 19.65 15.20
C HIS A 808 -25.02 20.43 14.21
N ARG A 809 -25.15 20.16 12.91
CA ARG A 809 -24.39 20.83 11.85
C ARG A 809 -24.53 22.35 11.82
N GLY A 810 -25.67 22.87 12.26
CA GLY A 810 -25.97 24.30 12.39
C GLY A 810 -25.31 24.98 13.59
N CYS A 811 -24.50 24.28 14.39
CA CYS A 811 -23.75 24.83 15.52
C CYS A 811 -22.98 26.10 15.12
N ARG A 812 -23.06 27.14 15.97
CA ARG A 812 -22.43 28.44 15.75
C ARG A 812 -20.90 28.31 15.59
N SER A 813 -20.34 29.08 14.68
CA SER A 813 -18.92 28.91 14.26
C SER A 813 -17.92 29.23 15.36
N TYR A 814 -18.21 30.19 16.28
CA TYR A 814 -17.30 30.49 17.39
C TYR A 814 -17.18 29.31 18.37
N LEU A 815 -18.27 28.53 18.57
CA LEU A 815 -18.22 27.32 19.40
C LEU A 815 -17.29 26.25 18.83
N LEU A 816 -17.16 26.19 17.50
CA LEU A 816 -16.19 25.29 16.88
C LEU A 816 -14.75 25.64 17.28
N GLN A 817 -14.36 26.90 17.21
CA GLN A 817 -13.00 27.33 17.54
C GLN A 817 -12.76 27.32 19.06
N GLN A 818 -13.71 27.72 19.85
CA GLN A 818 -13.52 27.88 21.29
C GLN A 818 -13.69 26.56 22.08
N VAL A 819 -14.54 25.67 21.59
CA VAL A 819 -14.95 24.45 22.34
C VAL A 819 -14.62 23.17 21.58
N LEU A 820 -15.10 23.03 20.34
CA LEU A 820 -15.08 21.74 19.64
C LEU A 820 -13.71 21.41 19.05
N ALA A 821 -12.93 22.42 18.66
CA ALA A 821 -11.62 22.23 18.05
C ALA A 821 -10.59 23.32 18.47
N PRO A 822 -10.42 23.61 19.77
CA PRO A 822 -9.64 24.79 20.24
C PRO A 822 -8.17 24.76 19.82
N HIS A 823 -7.61 23.58 19.55
CA HIS A 823 -6.20 23.40 19.18
C HIS A 823 -5.98 23.08 17.69
N VAL A 824 -7.05 23.16 16.88
CA VAL A 824 -6.99 22.80 15.45
C VAL A 824 -6.93 24.07 14.61
N THR A 825 -5.90 24.19 13.78
CA THR A 825 -5.85 25.25 12.76
C THR A 825 -6.91 25.00 11.70
N SER A 826 -7.69 26.02 11.33
CA SER A 826 -8.71 25.84 10.29
C SER A 826 -8.10 25.34 8.97
N LEU A 827 -8.86 24.54 8.24
CA LEU A 827 -8.42 23.99 6.96
C LEU A 827 -8.07 25.10 5.96
N ARG A 828 -8.81 26.21 5.99
CA ARG A 828 -8.58 27.38 5.16
C ARG A 828 -7.19 27.97 5.41
N VAL A 829 -6.84 28.25 6.67
CA VAL A 829 -5.51 28.75 7.05
C VAL A 829 -4.41 27.77 6.68
N GLN A 830 -4.63 26.46 6.90
CA GLN A 830 -3.67 25.44 6.51
C GLN A 830 -3.36 25.48 5.01
N ILE A 831 -4.41 25.61 4.16
CA ILE A 831 -4.24 25.63 2.70
C ILE A 831 -3.61 26.95 2.24
N LEU A 832 -3.98 28.09 2.81
CA LEU A 832 -3.35 29.39 2.50
C LEU A 832 -1.84 29.40 2.83
N CYS A 833 -1.44 28.82 3.94
CA CYS A 833 -0.03 28.64 4.27
C CYS A 833 0.71 27.74 3.27
N ARG A 834 0.09 26.63 2.84
CA ARG A 834 0.64 25.74 1.80
C ARG A 834 0.72 26.44 0.45
N PHE A 835 -0.33 27.20 0.09
CA PHE A 835 -0.36 27.97 -1.15
C PHE A 835 0.80 28.95 -1.23
N ARG A 836 1.12 29.68 -0.15
CA ARG A 836 2.27 30.59 -0.13
C ARG A 836 3.58 29.84 -0.43
N GLY A 837 3.81 28.71 0.24
CA GLY A 837 5.00 27.89 -0.03
C GLY A 837 5.06 27.37 -1.47
N PHE A 838 3.92 26.93 -1.98
CA PHE A 838 3.78 26.48 -3.37
C PHE A 838 4.07 27.60 -4.37
N PHE A 839 3.46 28.77 -4.21
CA PHE A 839 3.69 29.88 -5.12
C PHE A 839 5.15 30.33 -5.12
N ARG A 840 5.80 30.35 -3.96
CA ARG A 840 7.25 30.59 -3.90
C ARG A 840 8.04 29.56 -4.71
N SER A 841 7.64 28.27 -4.62
CA SER A 841 8.28 27.21 -5.40
C SER A 841 8.06 27.36 -6.92
N LEU A 842 6.97 28.01 -7.35
CA LEU A 842 6.75 28.35 -8.77
C LEU A 842 7.70 29.44 -9.23
N LEU A 843 7.91 30.48 -8.42
CA LEU A 843 8.85 31.58 -8.73
C LEU A 843 10.31 31.11 -8.74
N ASP A 844 10.66 30.18 -7.85
CA ASP A 844 12.00 29.58 -7.71
C ASP A 844 12.16 28.31 -8.58
N SER A 845 11.22 28.07 -9.53
CA SER A 845 11.25 26.90 -10.41
C SER A 845 12.47 26.90 -11.32
N PRO A 846 13.09 25.75 -11.58
CA PRO A 846 14.12 25.63 -12.61
C PRO A 846 13.57 25.84 -14.04
N SER A 847 12.25 25.76 -14.23
CA SER A 847 11.59 26.12 -15.50
C SER A 847 11.35 27.63 -15.56
N SER A 848 12.01 28.29 -16.50
CA SER A 848 11.80 29.71 -16.75
C SER A 848 10.37 30.05 -17.15
N GLU A 849 9.72 29.15 -17.89
CA GLU A 849 8.32 29.24 -18.33
C GLU A 849 7.38 29.30 -17.13
N VAL A 850 7.56 28.40 -16.15
CA VAL A 850 6.79 28.38 -14.89
C VAL A 850 6.93 29.71 -14.15
N ALA A 851 8.16 30.22 -14.03
CA ALA A 851 8.41 31.46 -13.30
C ALA A 851 7.79 32.67 -14.01
N VAL A 852 7.83 32.72 -15.35
CA VAL A 852 7.20 33.81 -16.15
C VAL A 852 5.67 33.73 -16.00
N VAL A 853 5.06 32.58 -16.19
CA VAL A 853 3.61 32.39 -16.06
C VAL A 853 3.16 32.71 -14.63
N ALA A 854 3.93 32.33 -13.60
CA ALA A 854 3.61 32.62 -12.20
C ALA A 854 3.61 34.13 -11.89
N ARG A 855 4.55 34.87 -12.43
CA ARG A 855 4.59 36.33 -12.28
C ARG A 855 3.38 37.01 -12.95
N LEU A 856 2.96 36.52 -14.13
CA LEU A 856 1.78 37.04 -14.83
C LEU A 856 0.49 36.70 -14.06
N ALA A 857 0.36 35.46 -13.62
CA ALA A 857 -0.78 35.00 -12.83
C ALA A 857 -0.93 35.79 -11.51
N ALA A 858 0.17 36.13 -10.85
CA ALA A 858 0.15 36.92 -9.61
C ALA A 858 -0.40 38.36 -9.80
N ARG A 859 -0.36 38.91 -11.01
CA ARG A 859 -0.87 40.24 -11.35
C ARG A 859 -2.33 40.23 -11.81
N ASP A 860 -2.87 39.06 -12.19
CA ASP A 860 -4.25 38.92 -12.65
C ASP A 860 -5.13 38.33 -11.51
N VAL A 861 -5.95 39.14 -10.88
CA VAL A 861 -6.88 38.72 -9.81
C VAL A 861 -7.92 37.67 -10.26
N ARG A 862 -8.08 37.45 -11.56
CA ARG A 862 -8.93 36.40 -12.12
C ARG A 862 -8.21 35.04 -12.19
N SER A 863 -6.90 35.02 -11.97
CA SER A 863 -6.17 33.77 -11.79
C SER A 863 -6.34 33.24 -10.37
N SER A 864 -6.24 31.93 -10.18
CA SER A 864 -6.28 31.33 -8.82
C SER A 864 -5.15 31.87 -7.93
N VAL A 865 -3.97 32.10 -8.51
CA VAL A 865 -2.83 32.69 -7.80
C VAL A 865 -3.10 34.13 -7.40
N GLY A 866 -3.52 34.99 -8.34
CA GLY A 866 -3.81 36.40 -8.05
C GLY A 866 -4.96 36.57 -7.07
N ALA A 867 -6.03 35.77 -7.21
CA ALA A 867 -7.16 35.73 -6.29
C ALA A 867 -6.72 35.37 -4.86
N ASN A 868 -5.89 34.32 -4.69
CA ASN A 868 -5.41 33.90 -3.38
C ASN A 868 -4.45 34.94 -2.76
N LEU A 869 -3.61 35.62 -3.55
CA LEU A 869 -2.77 36.70 -3.08
C LEU A 869 -3.60 37.90 -2.63
N ALA A 870 -4.64 38.27 -3.40
CA ALA A 870 -5.58 39.33 -3.05
C ALA A 870 -6.37 38.96 -1.78
N LEU A 871 -6.78 37.69 -1.64
CA LEU A 871 -7.45 37.17 -0.46
C LEU A 871 -6.57 37.36 0.80
N ILE A 872 -5.31 36.93 0.74
CA ILE A 872 -4.38 37.07 1.88
C ILE A 872 -4.20 38.57 2.24
N ARG A 873 -3.97 39.43 1.26
CA ARG A 873 -3.82 40.88 1.51
C ARG A 873 -5.06 41.48 2.13
N ARG A 874 -6.24 41.13 1.63
CA ARG A 874 -7.52 41.64 2.17
C ARG A 874 -7.75 41.22 3.61
N GLU A 875 -7.42 39.99 3.98
CA GLU A 875 -7.70 39.46 5.31
C GLU A 875 -6.65 39.83 6.34
N THR A 876 -5.39 39.96 5.96
CA THR A 876 -4.29 40.18 6.93
C THR A 876 -3.68 41.58 6.84
N GLY A 877 -4.00 42.36 5.79
CA GLY A 877 -3.32 43.60 5.51
C GLY A 877 -1.84 43.44 5.10
N LEU A 878 -1.33 42.21 5.03
CA LEU A 878 0.08 41.92 4.79
C LEU A 878 0.35 41.59 3.32
N ASP A 879 1.53 42.00 2.84
CA ASP A 879 2.05 41.45 1.59
C ASP A 879 2.70 40.06 1.90
N PRO A 880 2.19 38.97 1.29
CA PRO A 880 2.68 37.62 1.55
C PRO A 880 4.20 37.45 1.29
N TRP A 881 4.83 38.36 0.55
CA TRP A 881 6.25 38.32 0.19
C TRP A 881 7.13 39.02 1.21
N ALA A 882 6.61 40.12 1.81
CA ALA A 882 7.36 40.93 2.73
C ALA A 882 7.56 40.31 4.11
N VAL A 883 6.75 39.25 4.41
CA VAL A 883 6.72 38.65 5.75
C VAL A 883 7.16 37.17 5.73
N GLY A 884 7.76 36.72 6.82
CA GLY A 884 8.13 35.32 7.01
C GLY A 884 6.91 34.38 7.14
N PRO A 885 7.11 33.04 6.92
CA PRO A 885 6.01 32.07 6.98
C PRO A 885 5.28 32.04 8.33
N GLY A 886 6.01 32.17 9.43
CA GLY A 886 5.44 32.17 10.78
C GLY A 886 4.58 33.41 11.06
N HIS A 887 5.04 34.59 10.63
CA HIS A 887 4.32 35.83 10.77
C HIS A 887 3.01 35.80 9.95
N LEU A 888 3.06 35.37 8.70
CA LEU A 888 1.86 35.20 7.89
C LEU A 888 0.87 34.23 8.50
N ARG A 889 1.36 33.10 9.03
CA ARG A 889 0.50 32.11 9.69
C ARG A 889 -0.19 32.71 10.91
N ALA A 890 0.52 33.50 11.74
CA ALA A 890 -0.06 34.18 12.89
C ALA A 890 -1.15 35.18 12.48
N ALA A 891 -0.90 35.99 11.46
CA ALA A 891 -1.88 36.93 10.94
C ALA A 891 -3.11 36.25 10.34
N LEU A 892 -2.95 35.15 9.61
CA LEU A 892 -4.05 34.36 9.09
C LEU A 892 -4.88 33.70 10.19
N LEU A 893 -4.25 33.25 11.28
CA LEU A 893 -4.96 32.72 12.45
C LEU A 893 -5.78 33.78 13.15
N GLU A 894 -5.23 34.99 13.26
CA GLU A 894 -5.96 36.14 13.85
C GLU A 894 -7.14 36.53 12.96
N ALA A 895 -6.95 36.64 11.65
CA ALA A 895 -8.03 36.96 10.70
C ALA A 895 -9.12 35.88 10.63
N ASP A 896 -8.79 34.60 10.90
CA ASP A 896 -9.74 33.48 10.92
C ASP A 896 -10.44 33.32 12.28
N ARG A 897 -10.06 34.14 13.28
CA ARG A 897 -10.62 34.07 14.61
C ARG A 897 -12.06 34.60 14.63
N VAL A 898 -12.97 33.76 15.12
CA VAL A 898 -14.37 34.14 15.31
C VAL A 898 -14.53 34.61 16.75
N GLU A 899 -14.89 35.92 16.93
CA GLU A 899 -15.17 36.49 18.25
C GLU A 899 -16.44 35.90 18.86
N VAL A 900 -16.43 35.72 20.15
CA VAL A 900 -17.60 35.36 20.92
C VAL A 900 -18.56 36.56 20.97
N PRO A 901 -19.83 36.43 20.56
CA PRO A 901 -20.76 37.54 20.66
C PRO A 901 -20.93 38.00 22.10
N PRO A 902 -20.99 39.33 22.35
CA PRO A 902 -21.20 39.85 23.68
C PRO A 902 -22.42 39.23 24.37
N GLY A 903 -22.26 38.76 25.61
CA GLY A 903 -23.33 38.11 26.38
C GLY A 903 -23.50 36.64 26.14
N GLU A 904 -22.71 36.00 25.22
CA GLU A 904 -22.74 34.56 24.94
C GLU A 904 -21.57 33.78 25.56
N GLU A 905 -20.68 34.43 26.28
CA GLU A 905 -19.47 33.84 26.88
C GLU A 905 -19.79 32.69 27.84
N TRP A 906 -20.97 32.73 28.51
CA TRP A 906 -21.45 31.69 29.41
C TRP A 906 -21.72 30.35 28.70
N ARG A 907 -21.94 30.35 27.36
CA ARG A 907 -22.21 29.14 26.58
C ARG A 907 -20.98 28.24 26.54
N ILE A 908 -19.77 28.79 26.56
CA ILE A 908 -18.50 28.01 26.42
C ILE A 908 -18.32 27.05 27.60
N PRO A 909 -18.27 27.50 28.89
CA PRO A 909 -18.11 26.58 30.02
C PRO A 909 -19.32 25.66 30.19
N TYR A 910 -20.53 26.16 29.87
CA TYR A 910 -21.72 25.34 29.95
C TYR A 910 -21.75 24.21 28.93
N LEU A 911 -21.35 24.48 27.67
CA LEU A 911 -21.26 23.47 26.63
C LEU A 911 -20.19 22.43 26.98
N TRP A 912 -19.02 22.84 27.52
CA TRP A 912 -17.97 21.92 27.98
C TRP A 912 -18.50 20.96 29.04
N ARG A 913 -19.27 21.45 30.01
CA ARG A 913 -19.87 20.64 31.04
C ARG A 913 -20.82 19.60 30.44
N LEU A 914 -21.76 20.04 29.60
CA LEU A 914 -22.73 19.14 28.94
C LEU A 914 -22.06 18.09 28.07
N LEU A 915 -21.03 18.45 27.30
CA LEU A 915 -20.27 17.51 26.47
C LEU A 915 -19.52 16.47 27.33
N SER A 916 -18.95 16.89 28.45
CA SER A 916 -18.24 15.98 29.38
C SER A 916 -19.23 15.00 30.04
N GLU A 917 -20.36 15.48 30.54
CA GLU A 917 -21.41 14.64 31.12
C GLU A 917 -21.99 13.65 30.10
N ARG A 918 -22.20 14.07 28.85
CA ARG A 918 -22.67 13.19 27.77
C ARG A 918 -21.66 12.11 27.44
N LEU A 919 -20.37 12.44 27.36
CA LEU A 919 -19.33 11.45 27.12
C LEU A 919 -19.28 10.43 28.27
N GLN A 920 -19.47 10.86 29.51
CA GLN A 920 -19.51 9.96 30.65
C GLN A 920 -20.73 9.02 30.57
N ALA A 921 -21.92 9.54 30.22
CA ALA A 921 -23.12 8.73 29.98
C ALA A 921 -22.90 7.73 28.83
N HIS A 922 -22.29 8.17 27.74
CA HIS A 922 -21.94 7.29 26.60
C HIS A 922 -21.03 6.14 27.01
N TYR A 923 -19.96 6.41 27.77
CA TYR A 923 -19.02 5.38 28.20
C TYR A 923 -19.59 4.44 29.27
N SER A 924 -20.57 4.91 30.09
CA SER A 924 -21.30 4.08 31.04
C SER A 924 -22.48 3.32 30.43
N ALA A 925 -22.76 3.54 29.14
CA ALA A 925 -23.92 3.01 28.41
C ALA A 925 -25.28 3.46 28.98
N ASP A 926 -25.32 4.63 29.60
CA ASP A 926 -26.57 5.30 30.04
C ASP A 926 -27.18 6.06 28.86
N THR A 927 -27.97 5.33 28.06
CA THR A 927 -28.56 5.84 26.82
C THR A 927 -29.64 6.89 27.04
N GLU A 928 -30.32 6.90 28.19
CA GLU A 928 -31.36 7.86 28.51
C GLU A 928 -30.76 9.22 28.88
N THR A 929 -29.77 9.23 29.77
CA THR A 929 -29.04 10.45 30.12
C THR A 929 -28.29 11.00 28.89
N GLU A 930 -27.70 10.13 28.04
CA GLU A 930 -27.04 10.56 26.80
C GLU A 930 -27.98 11.27 25.84
N LYS A 931 -29.21 10.77 25.63
CA LYS A 931 -30.22 11.39 24.77
C LYS A 931 -30.66 12.75 25.32
N ARG A 932 -30.98 12.83 26.60
CA ARG A 932 -31.36 14.09 27.24
C ARG A 932 -30.29 15.15 27.14
N LEU A 933 -29.05 14.80 27.40
CA LEU A 933 -27.93 15.73 27.27
C LEU A 933 -27.70 16.13 25.81
N GLN A 934 -27.90 15.23 24.84
CA GLN A 934 -27.84 15.56 23.42
C GLN A 934 -28.88 16.60 22.99
N GLU A 935 -30.10 16.53 23.49
CA GLU A 935 -31.16 17.51 23.23
C GLU A 935 -30.80 18.89 23.80
N LEU A 936 -30.27 18.92 25.04
CA LEU A 936 -29.81 20.15 25.68
C LEU A 936 -28.65 20.80 24.92
N ILE A 937 -27.67 19.98 24.49
CA ILE A 937 -26.54 20.45 23.69
C ILE A 937 -27.03 21.03 22.36
N ASN A 938 -27.91 20.35 21.66
CA ASN A 938 -28.43 20.83 20.38
C ASN A 938 -29.20 22.15 20.54
N SER A 939 -30.00 22.28 21.57
CA SER A 939 -30.68 23.55 21.88
C SER A 939 -29.69 24.69 22.15
N LEU A 940 -28.66 24.42 22.94
CA LEU A 940 -27.62 25.42 23.27
C LEU A 940 -26.79 25.86 22.06
N VAL A 941 -26.45 24.96 21.13
CA VAL A 941 -25.55 25.26 19.99
C VAL A 941 -26.25 25.89 18.79
N ILE A 942 -27.60 25.76 18.70
CA ILE A 942 -28.39 26.29 17.59
C ILE A 942 -28.99 27.66 17.97
N ASN A 943 -29.62 27.74 19.14
CA ASN A 943 -30.28 28.96 19.64
C ASN A 943 -29.27 29.88 20.31
#